data_98326bdccc67a4202cac445aca695a61
#
_entry.id   98326bdccc67a4202cac445aca695a61
#
_cell.length_a   1.000
_cell.length_b   1.000
_cell.length_c   1.000
_cell.angle_alpha   90.00
_cell.angle_beta   90.00
_cell.angle_gamma   90.00
#
_symmetry.space_group_name_H-M   'P 1'
#
loop_
_entity.id
_entity.type
_entity.pdbx_description
1 polymer ?
#
loop_
_entity_poly.entity_id
_entity_poly.type
_entity_poly.pdbx_seq_one_letter_code
_entity_poly.pdbx_strand_id
1 'polypeptide(L)'
;MARTTLGPQRGLRAEYYASDQGLDLPIVEQIDDNVSTPAVADAWRGAAPSTFRARWFGYLAITRPGLYSFATTSDDSSVLSVDGRVVVDNGGPHGRLTATGTVELDGGTHFVLVEFAQLGGVYEMAWSWARNGDRLVPVPGWVLTPSRQSVWIVLAARVLDVAAVALLALAGLTTVVAAWKRAWLTRHPMLASLVFFTAIAVVHTWPLASDPAHLTRHDNRDSLLNEWIISWVAHQAPRDPLRLFDANIFYPERGTLAYSEAMILQGAMGAPLLWLGASPVLTYSLLLLAGFALTGWSMSLVVHRWTGDWTAGLVSGLVFAFNAHTLTRLPHLQAQHVEFLPVVIFALDEVISRATLRAALVLALSFVLQALASVYLLVFTLFASVAGVIARAPDLKTGPIKRVAGRLALAGGLAAIALLPVLLPYGRANSQGLTRGLADATQFSATWEDYLSTPSNIHYPLWSNRFFHGTALFPGALGLALSALTLARGVATRDGRARMCLVIGLVGVVLSFGPKAPGYSVLYAAVPLLRGIRATGRFGHLAIFAVSVLAGFGVVIVRRWTPARAWPLVALALIAIAATEQLAAPVGYRRFDGIAPVYRHLPQTPDTVAVEIPFYGSHNAQHHAVYMLNSTVHWRPILNGYSGFQPASFYRNAEALAEFPDARSMATLRQVGVTHVFVHTDELSPAALGRLAETSDLEHVETFGTIRLYRLRR
;
A
#
# COMPACT_ATOMS: atom_id res chain seq x y z
N MET A 1 -3.28 -14.35 23.44
CA MET A 1 -3.89 -15.65 23.06
C MET A 1 -2.76 -16.54 22.54
N ALA A 2 -2.48 -17.66 23.24
CA ALA A 2 -1.47 -18.62 22.83
C ALA A 2 -1.83 -19.20 21.46
N ARG A 3 -0.92 -19.05 20.49
CA ARG A 3 -1.04 -19.70 19.19
C ARG A 3 -0.91 -21.21 19.41
N THR A 4 -1.99 -21.95 19.36
CA THR A 4 -1.99 -23.40 19.18
C THR A 4 -1.62 -23.68 17.72
N THR A 5 -0.33 -23.66 17.41
CA THR A 5 0.16 -24.12 16.11
C THR A 5 0.20 -25.65 16.14
N LEU A 6 -0.45 -26.29 15.19
CA LEU A 6 -0.40 -27.75 14.92
C LEU A 6 0.95 -28.15 14.31
N GLY A 7 2.06 -27.62 14.82
CA GLY A 7 3.40 -27.85 14.27
C GLY A 7 4.51 -27.41 15.21
N PRO A 8 5.80 -27.62 14.84
CA PRO A 8 6.92 -27.18 15.65
C PRO A 8 6.87 -25.65 15.83
N GLN A 9 7.28 -25.21 17.01
CA GLN A 9 7.42 -23.81 17.31
C GLN A 9 8.38 -23.16 16.31
N ARG A 10 8.01 -22.00 15.76
CA ARG A 10 8.79 -21.29 14.74
C ARG A 10 9.52 -20.12 15.35
N GLY A 11 10.52 -19.63 14.62
CA GLY A 11 11.36 -18.53 15.04
C GLY A 11 12.63 -18.98 15.75
N LEU A 12 13.38 -18.02 16.26
CA LEU A 12 14.60 -18.24 17.03
C LEU A 12 14.35 -17.84 18.50
N ARG A 13 15.07 -18.50 19.41
CA ARG A 13 15.16 -18.01 20.79
C ARG A 13 15.88 -16.67 20.76
N ALA A 14 15.28 -15.67 21.38
CA ALA A 14 15.79 -14.32 21.49
C ALA A 14 16.04 -13.97 22.94
N GLU A 15 17.22 -13.45 23.22
CA GLU A 15 17.64 -12.93 24.52
C GLU A 15 18.01 -11.47 24.37
N TYR A 16 17.48 -10.61 25.23
CA TYR A 16 17.72 -9.17 25.21
C TYR A 16 18.32 -8.70 26.52
N TYR A 17 19.39 -7.90 26.45
CA TYR A 17 20.17 -7.41 27.57
C TYR A 17 20.21 -5.89 27.55
N ALA A 18 19.99 -5.23 28.68
CA ALA A 18 19.96 -3.75 28.79
C ALA A 18 21.35 -3.09 28.79
N SER A 19 22.44 -3.86 28.83
CA SER A 19 23.81 -3.35 28.85
C SER A 19 24.63 -3.93 27.71
N ASP A 20 25.57 -3.15 27.20
CA ASP A 20 26.57 -3.59 26.22
C ASP A 20 27.74 -4.34 26.87
N GLN A 21 27.88 -4.25 28.19
CA GLN A 21 28.97 -4.84 28.97
C GLN A 21 28.48 -5.94 29.92
N GLY A 22 29.01 -7.15 29.71
CA GLY A 22 28.97 -8.20 30.71
C GLY A 22 27.94 -9.32 30.47
N LEU A 23 28.10 -10.39 31.25
CA LEU A 23 27.29 -11.63 31.27
C LEU A 23 26.05 -11.44 32.20
N ASP A 24 25.33 -10.33 32.07
CA ASP A 24 24.10 -10.15 32.82
C ASP A 24 23.05 -11.13 32.35
N LEU A 25 22.10 -11.45 33.21
CA LEU A 25 20.96 -12.28 32.86
C LEU A 25 20.09 -11.48 31.84
N PRO A 26 19.53 -12.16 30.81
CA PRO A 26 18.67 -11.49 29.86
C PRO A 26 17.46 -10.93 30.58
N ILE A 27 17.07 -9.70 30.23
CA ILE A 27 15.88 -9.02 30.76
C ILE A 27 14.63 -9.53 30.09
N VAL A 28 14.72 -9.87 28.78
CA VAL A 28 13.64 -10.45 28.01
C VAL A 28 14.13 -11.71 27.32
N GLU A 29 13.39 -12.79 27.53
CA GLU A 29 13.54 -14.04 26.77
C GLU A 29 12.24 -14.35 26.07
N GLN A 30 12.30 -14.56 24.74
CA GLN A 30 11.13 -14.88 23.94
C GLN A 30 11.51 -15.67 22.69
N ILE A 31 10.54 -15.98 21.85
CA ILE A 31 10.78 -16.51 20.52
C ILE A 31 10.34 -15.47 19.52
N ASP A 32 11.29 -15.03 18.70
CA ASP A 32 11.04 -14.10 17.62
C ASP A 32 10.85 -14.85 16.31
N ASP A 33 9.80 -14.50 15.59
CA ASP A 33 9.49 -15.12 14.28
C ASP A 33 10.61 -14.88 13.25
N ASN A 34 11.37 -13.79 13.39
CA ASN A 34 12.53 -13.44 12.56
C ASN A 34 13.46 -12.46 13.28
N VAL A 35 14.64 -12.24 12.72
CA VAL A 35 15.61 -11.24 13.21
C VAL A 35 15.34 -9.93 12.47
N SER A 36 14.78 -8.95 13.17
CA SER A 36 14.37 -7.69 12.54
C SER A 36 14.20 -6.57 13.57
N THR A 37 14.27 -5.31 13.10
CA THR A 37 13.97 -4.13 13.94
C THR A 37 12.62 -4.21 14.64
N PRO A 38 11.52 -4.66 14.00
CA PRO A 38 10.26 -4.86 14.70
C PRO A 38 10.34 -5.87 15.85
N ALA A 39 11.08 -6.98 15.70
CA ALA A 39 11.23 -7.95 16.78
C ALA A 39 11.93 -7.34 18.00
N VAL A 40 12.97 -6.52 17.77
CA VAL A 40 13.65 -5.74 18.83
C VAL A 40 12.68 -4.77 19.50
N ALA A 41 11.92 -4.02 18.73
CA ALA A 41 10.95 -3.05 19.26
C ALA A 41 9.85 -3.74 20.10
N ASP A 42 9.36 -4.89 19.64
CA ASP A 42 8.35 -5.68 20.35
C ASP A 42 8.89 -6.22 21.70
N ALA A 43 10.15 -6.67 21.74
CA ALA A 43 10.80 -7.15 22.96
C ALA A 43 10.89 -6.05 24.03
N TRP A 44 11.23 -4.83 23.63
CA TRP A 44 11.33 -3.69 24.51
C TRP A 44 10.01 -2.93 24.72
N ARG A 45 8.90 -3.40 24.11
CA ARG A 45 7.58 -2.76 24.16
C ARG A 45 7.62 -1.29 23.78
N GLY A 46 8.46 -0.94 22.80
CA GLY A 46 8.63 0.41 22.29
C GLY A 46 9.59 1.32 23.06
N ALA A 47 10.18 0.86 24.17
CA ALA A 47 11.10 1.66 25.01
C ALA A 47 12.46 0.94 25.16
N ALA A 48 13.18 0.75 24.06
CA ALA A 48 14.52 0.17 24.11
C ALA A 48 15.49 1.08 24.85
N PRO A 49 16.41 0.51 25.67
CA PRO A 49 17.53 1.28 26.22
C PRO A 49 18.39 1.91 25.14
N SER A 50 19.12 2.99 25.45
CA SER A 50 20.06 3.62 24.50
C SER A 50 21.20 2.69 24.08
N THR A 51 21.57 1.78 24.98
CA THR A 51 22.56 0.73 24.72
C THR A 51 21.99 -0.60 25.17
N PHE A 52 22.05 -1.62 24.30
CA PHE A 52 21.54 -2.96 24.60
C PHE A 52 22.19 -3.99 23.67
N ARG A 53 22.05 -5.29 24.05
CA ARG A 53 22.39 -6.42 23.20
C ARG A 53 21.17 -7.30 22.94
N ALA A 54 21.16 -7.95 21.79
CA ALA A 54 20.21 -8.99 21.47
C ALA A 54 20.93 -10.19 20.85
N ARG A 55 20.50 -11.40 21.20
CA ARG A 55 21.01 -12.65 20.64
C ARG A 55 19.82 -13.48 20.16
N TRP A 56 19.89 -13.94 18.93
CA TRP A 56 18.94 -14.90 18.38
C TRP A 56 19.67 -16.18 18.05
N PHE A 57 19.21 -17.29 18.56
CA PHE A 57 19.81 -18.58 18.28
C PHE A 57 18.78 -19.70 18.11
N GLY A 58 19.12 -20.66 17.30
CA GLY A 58 18.26 -21.79 16.96
C GLY A 58 18.71 -22.46 15.66
N TYR A 59 17.77 -22.89 14.85
CA TYR A 59 18.08 -23.70 13.68
C TYR A 59 17.41 -23.13 12.43
N LEU A 60 18.16 -23.12 11.33
CA LEU A 60 17.75 -22.74 9.99
C LEU A 60 17.56 -24.00 9.15
N ALA A 61 16.37 -24.19 8.59
CA ALA A 61 16.05 -25.31 7.72
C ALA A 61 16.41 -25.00 6.27
N ILE A 62 17.40 -25.69 5.73
CA ILE A 62 17.84 -25.61 4.34
C ILE A 62 17.16 -26.72 3.53
N THR A 63 16.22 -26.33 2.68
CA THR A 63 15.44 -27.27 1.84
C THR A 63 16.16 -27.68 0.56
N ARG A 64 17.11 -26.87 0.10
CA ARG A 64 17.89 -27.12 -1.14
C ARG A 64 19.36 -26.79 -0.86
N PRO A 65 20.29 -27.74 -1.05
CA PRO A 65 21.71 -27.48 -0.89
C PRO A 65 22.22 -26.44 -1.89
N GLY A 66 23.31 -25.76 -1.56
CA GLY A 66 23.96 -24.80 -2.43
C GLY A 66 24.72 -23.70 -1.71
N LEU A 67 25.25 -22.76 -2.48
CA LEU A 67 25.95 -21.59 -1.95
C LEU A 67 24.91 -20.56 -1.49
N TYR A 68 24.91 -20.26 -0.19
CA TYR A 68 24.06 -19.23 0.41
C TYR A 68 24.85 -17.97 0.68
N SER A 69 24.30 -16.84 0.27
CA SER A 69 24.75 -15.51 0.68
C SER A 69 23.86 -15.02 1.80
N PHE A 70 24.44 -14.65 2.93
CA PHE A 70 23.74 -14.01 4.03
C PHE A 70 24.15 -12.56 4.14
N ALA A 71 23.25 -11.73 4.62
CA ALA A 71 23.51 -10.33 4.92
C ALA A 71 22.86 -9.94 6.24
N THR A 72 23.58 -9.18 7.05
CA THR A 72 23.01 -8.41 8.15
C THR A 72 23.07 -6.94 7.80
N THR A 73 21.95 -6.24 8.01
CA THR A 73 21.89 -4.77 7.98
C THR A 73 21.65 -4.31 9.39
N SER A 74 22.57 -3.60 9.97
CA SER A 74 22.47 -3.14 11.36
C SER A 74 22.94 -1.69 11.53
N ASP A 75 22.49 -1.11 12.59
CA ASP A 75 22.92 0.12 13.24
C ASP A 75 22.80 -0.14 14.75
N ASP A 76 23.86 -0.49 15.53
CA ASP A 76 25.29 -0.58 15.17
C ASP A 76 25.73 -2.02 14.75
N SER A 77 26.46 -2.71 15.63
CA SER A 77 27.19 -3.96 15.39
C SER A 77 26.28 -5.18 15.24
N SER A 78 26.57 -6.06 14.28
CA SER A 78 25.97 -7.39 14.20
C SER A 78 26.92 -8.45 13.67
N VAL A 79 26.77 -9.70 14.18
CA VAL A 79 27.54 -10.86 13.74
C VAL A 79 26.60 -12.04 13.52
N LEU A 80 26.75 -12.74 12.39
CA LEU A 80 26.03 -13.97 12.09
C LEU A 80 27.00 -15.15 12.02
N SER A 81 26.72 -16.18 12.80
CA SER A 81 27.41 -17.47 12.74
C SER A 81 26.44 -18.56 12.28
N VAL A 82 26.95 -19.48 11.43
CA VAL A 82 26.24 -20.69 10.98
C VAL A 82 27.14 -21.89 11.30
N ASP A 83 26.60 -22.88 12.01
CA ASP A 83 27.30 -24.05 12.47
C ASP A 83 28.65 -23.74 13.18
N GLY A 84 28.67 -22.66 13.98
CA GLY A 84 29.82 -22.18 14.73
C GLY A 84 30.85 -21.41 13.90
N ARG A 85 30.63 -21.17 12.61
CA ARG A 85 31.50 -20.34 11.76
C ARG A 85 30.91 -18.98 11.57
N VAL A 86 31.68 -17.92 11.78
CA VAL A 86 31.26 -16.54 11.42
C VAL A 86 31.13 -16.45 9.92
N VAL A 87 29.93 -16.12 9.44
CA VAL A 87 29.60 -15.96 8.02
C VAL A 87 29.49 -14.49 7.66
N VAL A 88 28.88 -13.69 8.53
CA VAL A 88 28.81 -12.22 8.34
C VAL A 88 29.36 -11.57 9.59
N ASP A 89 30.37 -10.72 9.42
CA ASP A 89 30.89 -9.84 10.45
C ASP A 89 30.58 -8.39 10.04
N ASN A 90 29.69 -7.78 10.77
CA ASN A 90 29.28 -6.38 10.68
C ASN A 90 29.51 -5.72 12.04
N GLY A 91 30.69 -5.98 12.64
CA GLY A 91 31.06 -5.57 13.98
C GLY A 91 31.52 -4.13 14.07
N GLY A 92 31.50 -3.62 15.32
CA GLY A 92 31.97 -2.27 15.67
C GLY A 92 30.87 -1.19 15.64
N PRO A 93 31.15 -0.02 16.17
CA PRO A 93 30.22 1.10 16.14
C PRO A 93 30.15 1.69 14.73
N HIS A 94 28.95 1.71 14.14
CA HIS A 94 28.70 2.31 12.83
C HIS A 94 27.22 2.66 12.67
N GLY A 95 26.91 3.64 11.86
CA GLY A 95 25.55 3.85 11.42
C GLY A 95 25.07 2.72 10.50
N ARG A 96 23.87 2.82 9.95
CA ARG A 96 23.28 1.78 9.10
C ARG A 96 24.25 1.23 8.04
N LEU A 97 24.70 0.00 8.22
CA LEU A 97 25.63 -0.69 7.33
C LEU A 97 25.09 -2.10 7.00
N THR A 98 25.35 -2.57 5.78
CA THR A 98 25.04 -3.93 5.36
C THR A 98 26.34 -4.68 5.06
N ALA A 99 26.61 -5.75 5.78
CA ALA A 99 27.70 -6.68 5.49
C ALA A 99 27.13 -7.98 4.93
N THR A 100 27.90 -8.64 4.05
CA THR A 100 27.51 -9.88 3.38
C THR A 100 28.60 -10.94 3.53
N GLY A 101 28.18 -12.19 3.64
CA GLY A 101 29.09 -13.35 3.62
C GLY A 101 28.44 -14.53 2.93
N THR A 102 29.25 -15.48 2.50
CA THR A 102 28.80 -16.67 1.79
C THR A 102 29.22 -17.94 2.49
N VAL A 103 28.36 -18.96 2.44
CA VAL A 103 28.64 -20.28 2.98
C VAL A 103 27.91 -21.33 2.15
N GLU A 104 28.59 -22.46 1.91
CA GLU A 104 27.95 -23.60 1.27
C GLU A 104 27.23 -24.44 2.33
N LEU A 105 25.93 -24.69 2.10
CA LEU A 105 25.07 -25.41 3.02
C LEU A 105 24.44 -26.62 2.34
N ASP A 106 24.50 -27.75 3.02
CA ASP A 106 23.76 -28.95 2.63
C ASP A 106 22.27 -28.85 2.94
N GLY A 107 21.47 -29.76 2.39
CA GLY A 107 20.06 -29.91 2.79
C GLY A 107 19.97 -30.45 4.21
N GLY A 108 19.38 -29.67 5.12
CA GLY A 108 19.35 -30.04 6.53
C GLY A 108 18.99 -28.89 7.45
N THR A 109 19.24 -29.06 8.74
CA THR A 109 19.04 -27.99 9.73
C THR A 109 20.38 -27.56 10.30
N HIS A 110 20.72 -26.31 10.16
CA HIS A 110 21.96 -25.66 10.53
C HIS A 110 21.75 -24.80 11.77
N PHE A 111 22.64 -24.88 12.75
CA PHE A 111 22.60 -24.02 13.93
C PHE A 111 22.97 -22.59 13.51
N VAL A 112 22.19 -21.62 13.92
CA VAL A 112 22.43 -20.19 13.65
C VAL A 112 22.47 -19.42 14.95
N LEU A 113 23.40 -18.45 15.02
CA LEU A 113 23.49 -17.44 16.06
C LEU A 113 23.65 -16.08 15.40
N VAL A 114 22.74 -15.17 15.72
CA VAL A 114 22.83 -13.75 15.34
C VAL A 114 23.01 -12.95 16.61
N GLU A 115 24.05 -12.17 16.67
CA GLU A 115 24.34 -11.25 17.78
C GLU A 115 24.21 -9.81 17.25
N PHE A 116 23.60 -8.95 18.05
CA PHE A 116 23.39 -7.55 17.75
C PHE A 116 23.74 -6.72 18.99
N ALA A 117 24.45 -5.61 18.80
CA ALA A 117 24.73 -4.66 19.85
C ALA A 117 24.40 -3.25 19.39
N GLN A 118 23.55 -2.58 20.12
CA GLN A 118 23.24 -1.17 20.00
C GLN A 118 24.12 -0.38 20.96
N LEU A 119 24.90 0.55 20.44
CA LEU A 119 25.86 1.35 21.19
C LEU A 119 25.42 2.80 21.40
N GLY A 120 24.29 3.19 20.80
CA GLY A 120 23.66 4.50 20.95
C GLY A 120 22.90 4.98 19.71
N GLY A 121 22.00 5.94 19.86
CA GLY A 121 21.24 6.48 18.73
C GLY A 121 20.06 5.63 18.29
N VAL A 122 19.77 5.63 16.99
CA VAL A 122 18.70 4.85 16.36
C VAL A 122 19.22 3.47 16.03
N TYR A 123 18.47 2.42 16.32
CA TYR A 123 18.85 1.05 16.00
C TYR A 123 18.10 0.52 14.77
N GLU A 124 18.79 -0.29 13.99
CA GLU A 124 18.22 -1.09 12.90
C GLU A 124 18.82 -2.49 12.94
N MET A 125 17.98 -3.50 12.73
CA MET A 125 18.43 -4.87 12.54
C MET A 125 17.58 -5.57 11.49
N ALA A 126 18.24 -6.17 10.49
CA ALA A 126 17.61 -7.04 9.51
C ALA A 126 18.56 -8.16 9.09
N TRP A 127 18.01 -9.36 8.92
CA TRP A 127 18.73 -10.52 8.44
C TRP A 127 18.13 -11.01 7.12
N SER A 128 18.96 -11.10 6.10
CA SER A 128 18.57 -11.49 4.74
C SER A 128 19.45 -12.64 4.23
N TRP A 129 18.93 -13.37 3.26
CA TRP A 129 19.63 -14.44 2.57
C TRP A 129 19.36 -14.48 1.07
N ALA A 130 20.26 -15.13 0.34
CA ALA A 130 20.07 -15.49 -1.07
C ALA A 130 20.73 -16.83 -1.33
N ARG A 131 20.35 -17.52 -2.40
CA ARG A 131 20.95 -18.77 -2.83
C ARG A 131 21.54 -18.63 -4.23
N ASN A 132 22.76 -19.17 -4.45
CA ASN A 132 23.42 -19.21 -5.77
C ASN A 132 23.47 -17.87 -6.51
N GLY A 133 23.65 -16.75 -5.79
CA GLY A 133 23.72 -15.42 -6.39
C GLY A 133 22.37 -14.76 -6.69
N ASP A 134 21.27 -15.35 -6.24
CA ASP A 134 19.94 -14.69 -6.28
C ASP A 134 19.96 -13.39 -5.45
N ARG A 135 18.90 -12.59 -5.58
CA ARG A 135 18.73 -11.37 -4.78
C ARG A 135 18.52 -11.69 -3.30
N LEU A 136 19.16 -10.91 -2.43
CA LEU A 136 18.93 -10.96 -0.99
C LEU A 136 17.47 -10.65 -0.64
N VAL A 137 16.84 -11.53 0.13
CA VAL A 137 15.49 -11.39 0.68
C VAL A 137 15.52 -11.68 2.18
N PRO A 138 14.63 -11.08 2.99
CA PRO A 138 14.55 -11.40 4.42
C PRO A 138 14.41 -12.92 4.65
N VAL A 139 15.11 -13.44 5.65
CA VAL A 139 14.99 -14.85 6.05
C VAL A 139 13.57 -15.08 6.59
N PRO A 140 12.77 -15.96 5.97
CA PRO A 140 11.38 -16.14 6.38
C PRO A 140 11.29 -16.98 7.67
N GLY A 141 10.46 -16.54 8.62
CA GLY A 141 10.33 -17.19 9.93
C GLY A 141 9.93 -18.67 9.89
N TRP A 142 9.30 -19.15 8.80
CA TRP A 142 8.90 -20.56 8.68
C TRP A 142 10.08 -21.53 8.51
N VAL A 143 11.26 -21.06 8.11
CA VAL A 143 12.49 -21.89 8.04
C VAL A 143 13.28 -21.87 9.36
N LEU A 144 12.84 -21.06 10.33
CA LEU A 144 13.50 -20.90 11.62
C LEU A 144 12.79 -21.71 12.71
N THR A 145 13.54 -22.40 13.53
CA THR A 145 13.02 -23.17 14.67
C THR A 145 13.91 -23.02 15.91
N PRO A 146 13.32 -22.88 17.11
CA PRO A 146 14.10 -22.71 18.35
C PRO A 146 14.80 -23.99 18.81
N SER A 147 14.41 -25.15 18.25
CA SER A 147 14.99 -26.45 18.52
C SER A 147 15.23 -27.20 17.20
N ARG A 148 16.22 -28.12 17.20
CA ARG A 148 16.55 -28.88 16.00
C ARG A 148 15.35 -29.70 15.51
N GLN A 149 14.88 -29.47 14.29
CA GLN A 149 13.79 -30.17 13.65
C GLN A 149 14.24 -30.74 12.31
N SER A 150 13.66 -31.85 11.89
CA SER A 150 13.86 -32.33 10.52
C SER A 150 13.27 -31.34 9.51
N VAL A 151 13.97 -31.09 8.39
CA VAL A 151 13.49 -30.25 7.29
C VAL A 151 12.12 -30.71 6.79
N TRP A 152 11.87 -32.02 6.77
CA TRP A 152 10.57 -32.58 6.39
C TRP A 152 9.43 -32.17 7.33
N ILE A 153 9.72 -32.07 8.64
CA ILE A 153 8.73 -31.59 9.63
C ILE A 153 8.43 -30.11 9.40
N VAL A 154 9.45 -29.30 9.11
CA VAL A 154 9.29 -27.87 8.82
C VAL A 154 8.48 -27.67 7.54
N LEU A 155 8.76 -28.44 6.49
CA LEU A 155 7.99 -28.41 5.23
C LEU A 155 6.55 -28.90 5.42
N ALA A 156 6.36 -30.02 6.16
CA ALA A 156 5.02 -30.52 6.46
C ALA A 156 4.19 -29.49 7.25
N ALA A 157 4.79 -28.85 8.26
CA ALA A 157 4.14 -27.79 9.01
C ALA A 157 3.75 -26.61 8.11
N ARG A 158 4.61 -26.24 7.14
CA ARG A 158 4.30 -25.19 6.15
C ARG A 158 3.12 -25.58 5.26
N VAL A 159 3.09 -26.81 4.77
CA VAL A 159 1.97 -27.34 3.96
C VAL A 159 0.68 -27.38 4.77
N LEU A 160 0.76 -27.81 6.04
CA LEU A 160 -0.42 -27.84 6.94
C LEU A 160 -0.97 -26.44 7.22
N ASP A 161 -0.12 -25.41 7.36
CA ASP A 161 -0.60 -24.04 7.54
C ASP A 161 -1.34 -23.51 6.30
N VAL A 162 -0.76 -23.75 5.12
CA VAL A 162 -1.42 -23.37 3.87
C VAL A 162 -2.73 -24.14 3.71
N ALA A 163 -2.74 -25.42 4.04
CA ALA A 163 -3.94 -26.26 4.03
C ALA A 163 -4.97 -25.80 5.09
N ALA A 164 -4.53 -25.43 6.29
CA ALA A 164 -5.42 -24.91 7.34
C ALA A 164 -6.06 -23.56 6.94
N VAL A 165 -5.30 -22.65 6.35
CA VAL A 165 -5.84 -21.39 5.81
C VAL A 165 -6.82 -21.68 4.66
N ALA A 166 -6.49 -22.61 3.76
CA ALA A 166 -7.37 -23.03 2.70
C ALA A 166 -8.66 -23.72 3.23
N LEU A 167 -8.53 -24.54 4.26
CA LEU A 167 -9.68 -25.19 4.94
C LEU A 167 -10.53 -24.21 5.73
N LEU A 168 -9.93 -23.21 6.38
CA LEU A 168 -10.68 -22.14 7.05
C LEU A 168 -11.39 -21.25 6.03
N ALA A 169 -10.76 -20.93 4.91
CA ALA A 169 -11.39 -20.24 3.79
C ALA A 169 -12.53 -21.10 3.19
N LEU A 170 -12.32 -22.40 3.05
CA LEU A 170 -13.34 -23.35 2.58
C LEU A 170 -14.46 -23.52 3.60
N ALA A 171 -14.18 -23.59 4.89
CA ALA A 171 -15.17 -23.64 5.97
C ALA A 171 -15.95 -22.32 6.10
N GLY A 172 -15.29 -21.19 5.94
CA GLY A 172 -15.94 -19.88 5.83
C GLY A 172 -16.84 -19.82 4.58
N LEU A 173 -16.37 -20.31 3.47
CA LEU A 173 -17.13 -20.40 2.22
C LEU A 173 -18.30 -21.39 2.33
N THR A 174 -18.11 -22.54 2.99
CA THR A 174 -19.20 -23.51 3.23
C THR A 174 -20.24 -23.01 4.22
N THR A 175 -19.86 -22.20 5.22
CA THR A 175 -20.82 -21.52 6.10
C THR A 175 -21.59 -20.44 5.35
N VAL A 176 -20.94 -19.71 4.43
CA VAL A 176 -21.62 -18.77 3.52
C VAL A 176 -22.55 -19.52 2.57
N VAL A 177 -22.12 -20.65 1.99
CA VAL A 177 -22.95 -21.50 1.12
C VAL A 177 -24.09 -22.19 1.88
N ALA A 178 -23.87 -22.63 3.11
CA ALA A 178 -24.91 -23.17 3.98
C ALA A 178 -25.89 -22.10 4.45
N ALA A 179 -25.41 -20.89 4.74
CA ALA A 179 -26.23 -19.71 4.98
C ALA A 179 -26.99 -19.26 3.72
N TRP A 180 -26.42 -19.44 2.52
CA TRP A 180 -27.08 -19.20 1.21
C TRP A 180 -28.30 -20.12 1.01
N LYS A 181 -28.30 -21.34 1.54
CA LYS A 181 -29.50 -22.20 1.56
C LYS A 181 -30.59 -21.68 2.47
N ARG A 182 -30.33 -20.74 3.37
CA ARG A 182 -31.37 -20.04 4.12
C ARG A 182 -31.98 -18.95 3.22
N ALA A 183 -33.30 -18.96 3.13
CA ALA A 183 -34.13 -18.13 2.22
C ALA A 183 -33.81 -16.62 2.21
N TRP A 184 -33.07 -16.11 3.19
CA TRP A 184 -32.67 -14.70 3.27
C TRP A 184 -31.55 -14.31 2.29
N LEU A 185 -30.48 -15.15 2.17
CA LEU A 185 -29.36 -14.86 1.27
C LEU A 185 -29.73 -15.02 -0.20
N THR A 186 -30.64 -15.95 -0.51
CA THR A 186 -31.19 -16.08 -1.86
C THR A 186 -32.10 -14.90 -2.24
N ARG A 187 -32.71 -14.25 -1.25
CA ARG A 187 -33.50 -13.02 -1.48
C ARG A 187 -32.66 -11.75 -1.63
N HIS A 188 -31.42 -11.74 -1.11
CA HIS A 188 -30.54 -10.56 -1.10
C HIS A 188 -29.13 -10.89 -1.65
N PRO A 189 -28.98 -11.38 -2.88
CA PRO A 189 -27.69 -11.86 -3.41
C PRO A 189 -26.64 -10.74 -3.51
N MET A 190 -27.05 -9.49 -3.73
CA MET A 190 -26.15 -8.34 -3.75
C MET A 190 -25.51 -8.08 -2.39
N LEU A 191 -26.30 -8.14 -1.30
CA LEU A 191 -25.78 -7.97 0.05
C LEU A 191 -24.90 -9.16 0.46
N ALA A 192 -25.28 -10.37 0.06
CA ALA A 192 -24.49 -11.58 0.30
C ALA A 192 -23.10 -11.48 -0.38
N SER A 193 -23.04 -10.97 -1.61
CA SER A 193 -21.76 -10.76 -2.31
C SER A 193 -20.92 -9.66 -1.65
N LEU A 194 -21.50 -8.59 -1.12
CA LEU A 194 -20.76 -7.56 -0.38
C LEU A 194 -20.15 -8.14 0.91
N VAL A 195 -20.93 -8.89 1.70
CA VAL A 195 -20.41 -9.57 2.91
C VAL A 195 -19.29 -10.55 2.56
N PHE A 196 -19.44 -11.29 1.46
CA PHE A 196 -18.39 -12.18 0.95
C PHE A 196 -17.09 -11.43 0.67
N PHE A 197 -17.13 -10.34 -0.12
CA PHE A 197 -15.93 -9.55 -0.43
C PHE A 197 -15.33 -8.87 0.80
N THR A 198 -16.14 -8.46 1.76
CA THR A 198 -15.65 -7.93 3.04
C THR A 198 -14.89 -9.01 3.83
N ALA A 199 -15.40 -10.22 3.89
CA ALA A 199 -14.71 -11.34 4.55
C ALA A 199 -13.37 -11.67 3.85
N ILE A 200 -13.35 -11.70 2.51
CA ILE A 200 -12.12 -11.93 1.74
C ILE A 200 -11.12 -10.77 1.94
N ALA A 201 -11.58 -9.51 2.03
CA ALA A 201 -10.71 -8.38 2.34
C ALA A 201 -10.01 -8.55 3.70
N VAL A 202 -10.73 -9.00 4.73
CA VAL A 202 -10.14 -9.33 6.05
C VAL A 202 -9.09 -10.42 5.93
N VAL A 203 -9.35 -11.48 5.16
CA VAL A 203 -8.39 -12.59 4.96
C VAL A 203 -7.11 -12.12 4.26
N HIS A 204 -7.23 -11.35 3.18
CA HIS A 204 -6.08 -10.87 2.42
C HIS A 204 -5.25 -9.78 3.11
N THR A 205 -5.84 -9.06 4.06
CA THR A 205 -5.17 -8.02 4.85
C THR A 205 -4.81 -8.48 6.27
N TRP A 206 -5.01 -9.78 6.59
CA TRP A 206 -4.68 -10.29 7.91
C TRP A 206 -3.22 -9.99 8.30
N PRO A 207 -2.93 -9.48 9.54
CA PRO A 207 -3.80 -9.41 10.73
C PRO A 207 -4.49 -8.05 10.97
N LEU A 208 -4.64 -7.16 9.98
CA LEU A 208 -5.19 -5.81 10.16
C LEU A 208 -6.48 -5.77 11.00
N ALA A 209 -7.40 -6.69 10.72
CA ALA A 209 -8.69 -6.73 11.42
C ALA A 209 -8.61 -7.12 12.91
N SER A 210 -7.45 -7.61 13.39
CA SER A 210 -7.27 -7.94 14.81
C SER A 210 -7.06 -6.70 15.69
N ASP A 211 -6.46 -5.62 15.13
CA ASP A 211 -6.28 -4.35 15.83
C ASP A 211 -6.19 -3.19 14.80
N PRO A 212 -7.33 -2.86 14.14
CA PRO A 212 -7.34 -1.89 13.06
C PRO A 212 -7.08 -0.46 13.50
N ALA A 213 -7.15 -0.18 14.80
CA ALA A 213 -6.89 1.13 15.38
C ALA A 213 -5.39 1.42 15.59
N HIS A 214 -4.56 0.37 15.62
CA HIS A 214 -3.14 0.52 15.93
C HIS A 214 -2.22 -0.12 14.89
N LEU A 215 -2.73 -0.95 13.97
CA LEU A 215 -1.90 -1.55 12.92
C LEU A 215 -1.89 -0.69 11.67
N THR A 216 -0.70 -0.32 11.19
CA THR A 216 -0.51 0.44 9.95
C THR A 216 0.73 -0.03 9.18
N ARG A 217 0.80 0.30 7.88
CA ARG A 217 1.95 0.00 7.04
C ARG A 217 2.94 1.15 7.09
N HIS A 218 4.20 0.87 7.39
CA HIS A 218 5.24 1.90 7.54
C HIS A 218 6.36 1.79 6.49
N ASP A 219 6.19 1.01 5.44
CA ASP A 219 7.25 0.66 4.48
C ASP A 219 8.02 1.88 3.96
N ASN A 220 7.29 2.97 3.65
CA ASN A 220 7.84 4.23 3.18
C ASN A 220 7.10 5.45 3.78
N ARG A 221 6.32 5.22 4.82
CA ARG A 221 5.47 6.21 5.51
C ARG A 221 4.35 6.83 4.65
N ASP A 222 4.07 6.30 3.45
CA ASP A 222 2.97 6.78 2.60
C ASP A 222 1.59 6.52 3.22
N SER A 223 1.44 5.49 4.06
CA SER A 223 0.21 5.28 4.83
C SER A 223 -0.09 6.45 5.76
N LEU A 224 0.94 6.96 6.48
CA LEU A 224 0.80 8.11 7.38
C LEU A 224 0.42 9.39 6.61
N LEU A 225 1.03 9.60 5.42
CA LEU A 225 0.63 10.67 4.52
C LEU A 225 -0.85 10.54 4.14
N ASN A 226 -1.30 9.35 3.77
CA ASN A 226 -2.69 9.11 3.39
C ASN A 226 -3.66 9.27 4.57
N GLU A 227 -3.28 8.82 5.77
CA GLU A 227 -4.02 9.01 7.01
C GLU A 227 -4.21 10.51 7.32
N TRP A 228 -3.15 11.31 7.12
CA TRP A 228 -3.23 12.76 7.26
C TRP A 228 -4.11 13.38 6.16
N ILE A 229 -3.98 12.98 4.87
CA ILE A 229 -4.77 13.54 3.77
C ILE A 229 -6.27 13.32 3.99
N ILE A 230 -6.71 12.09 4.33
CA ILE A 230 -8.13 11.81 4.57
C ILE A 230 -8.66 12.62 5.76
N SER A 231 -7.83 12.79 6.79
CA SER A 231 -8.17 13.58 7.97
C SER A 231 -8.25 15.07 7.65
N TRP A 232 -7.33 15.60 6.83
CA TRP A 232 -7.37 16.97 6.35
C TRP A 232 -8.64 17.25 5.54
N VAL A 233 -8.98 16.39 4.58
CA VAL A 233 -10.19 16.53 3.78
C VAL A 233 -11.44 16.54 4.67
N ALA A 234 -11.54 15.61 5.61
CA ALA A 234 -12.66 15.53 6.55
C ALA A 234 -12.73 16.76 7.46
N HIS A 235 -11.58 17.34 7.84
CA HIS A 235 -11.49 18.54 8.68
C HIS A 235 -11.86 19.81 7.90
N GLN A 236 -11.26 20.00 6.71
CA GLN A 236 -11.30 21.27 5.98
C GLN A 236 -12.55 21.44 5.11
N ALA A 237 -13.01 20.35 4.46
CA ALA A 237 -14.13 20.44 3.53
C ALA A 237 -15.42 21.06 4.12
N PRO A 238 -15.85 20.72 5.34
CA PRO A 238 -17.05 21.33 5.94
C PRO A 238 -16.82 22.75 6.49
N ARG A 239 -15.57 23.17 6.73
CA ARG A 239 -15.21 24.47 7.32
C ARG A 239 -15.01 25.55 6.27
N ASP A 240 -14.18 25.24 5.27
CA ASP A 240 -13.88 26.14 4.16
C ASP A 240 -13.49 25.33 2.91
N PRO A 241 -14.48 24.87 2.12
CA PRO A 241 -14.25 24.07 0.92
C PRO A 241 -13.46 24.81 -0.16
N LEU A 242 -13.47 26.15 -0.18
CA LEU A 242 -12.71 26.93 -1.14
C LEU A 242 -11.21 26.91 -0.86
N ARG A 243 -10.82 26.67 0.38
CA ARG A 243 -9.43 26.49 0.82
C ARG A 243 -9.07 25.04 1.11
N LEU A 244 -9.78 24.08 0.54
CA LEU A 244 -9.49 22.65 0.72
C LEU A 244 -8.06 22.31 0.36
N PHE A 245 -7.52 22.96 -0.67
CA PHE A 245 -6.16 22.70 -1.14
C PHE A 245 -5.07 23.46 -0.39
N ASP A 246 -5.39 24.43 0.44
CA ASP A 246 -4.44 25.16 1.31
C ASP A 246 -4.20 24.37 2.61
N ALA A 247 -3.54 23.22 2.48
CA ALA A 247 -3.32 22.34 3.62
C ALA A 247 -2.26 22.93 4.59
N ASN A 248 -2.29 22.45 5.85
CA ASN A 248 -1.51 23.00 6.94
C ASN A 248 -0.03 22.63 6.96
N ILE A 249 0.54 22.20 5.84
CA ILE A 249 1.94 21.78 5.67
C ILE A 249 2.70 22.72 4.74
N PHE A 250 4.05 22.70 4.84
CA PHE A 250 4.94 23.54 4.04
C PHE A 250 4.69 25.03 4.21
N TYR A 251 4.30 25.47 5.41
CA TYR A 251 4.07 26.89 5.64
C TYR A 251 5.26 27.76 5.14
N PRO A 252 5.04 28.89 4.45
CA PRO A 252 3.77 29.57 4.17
C PRO A 252 3.14 29.22 2.80
N GLU A 253 3.49 28.12 2.18
CA GLU A 253 3.01 27.72 0.87
C GLU A 253 1.48 27.48 0.85
N ARG A 254 0.86 27.68 -0.32
CA ARG A 254 -0.57 27.44 -0.53
C ARG A 254 -0.80 26.39 -1.61
N GLY A 255 -1.98 25.79 -1.62
CA GLY A 255 -2.35 24.76 -2.59
C GLY A 255 -1.58 23.44 -2.36
N THR A 256 -1.01 23.23 -1.20
CA THR A 256 -0.08 22.14 -0.88
C THR A 256 -0.71 20.75 -0.96
N LEU A 257 -2.04 20.63 -0.83
CA LEU A 257 -2.73 19.36 -1.04
C LEU A 257 -2.62 18.88 -2.51
N ALA A 258 -2.45 19.79 -3.48
CA ALA A 258 -2.25 19.45 -4.89
C ALA A 258 -0.82 18.94 -5.20
N TYR A 259 0.09 18.93 -4.23
CA TYR A 259 1.44 18.38 -4.41
C TYR A 259 1.46 16.84 -4.39
N SER A 260 0.34 16.21 -4.00
CA SER A 260 0.09 14.77 -4.05
C SER A 260 -1.36 14.47 -4.46
N GLU A 261 -1.80 13.23 -4.29
CA GLU A 261 -3.18 12.79 -4.46
C GLU A 261 -4.06 13.38 -3.36
N ALA A 262 -5.13 14.10 -3.70
CA ALA A 262 -6.00 14.75 -2.71
C ALA A 262 -6.98 13.79 -2.03
N MET A 263 -7.22 12.60 -2.60
CA MET A 263 -8.09 11.53 -2.06
C MET A 263 -9.43 12.05 -1.49
N ILE A 264 -10.09 12.94 -2.23
CA ILE A 264 -11.31 13.64 -1.78
C ILE A 264 -12.43 12.64 -1.48
N LEU A 265 -12.57 11.60 -2.31
CA LEU A 265 -13.57 10.55 -2.10
C LEU A 265 -13.35 9.82 -0.78
N GLN A 266 -12.13 9.35 -0.53
CA GLN A 266 -11.79 8.62 0.68
C GLN A 266 -11.92 9.50 1.93
N GLY A 267 -11.51 10.77 1.85
CA GLY A 267 -11.73 11.74 2.91
C GLY A 267 -13.21 11.96 3.21
N ALA A 268 -14.06 12.06 2.19
CA ALA A 268 -15.51 12.15 2.37
C ALA A 268 -16.13 10.88 2.96
N MET A 269 -15.66 9.69 2.53
CA MET A 269 -16.10 8.40 3.08
C MET A 269 -15.67 8.23 4.54
N GLY A 270 -14.46 8.67 4.90
CA GLY A 270 -13.91 8.58 6.26
C GLY A 270 -14.43 9.66 7.22
N ALA A 271 -14.95 10.78 6.68
CA ALA A 271 -15.37 11.94 7.49
C ALA A 271 -16.36 11.58 8.63
N PRO A 272 -17.40 10.76 8.41
CA PRO A 272 -18.31 10.39 9.51
C PRO A 272 -17.61 9.69 10.68
N LEU A 273 -16.62 8.82 10.38
CA LEU A 273 -15.87 8.12 11.42
C LEU A 273 -14.99 9.09 12.20
N LEU A 274 -14.26 9.98 11.50
CA LEU A 274 -13.41 10.99 12.10
C LEU A 274 -14.21 11.99 12.95
N TRP A 275 -15.39 12.40 12.51
CA TRP A 275 -16.27 13.28 13.27
C TRP A 275 -16.86 12.61 14.52
N LEU A 276 -17.01 11.27 14.50
CA LEU A 276 -17.39 10.47 15.67
C LEU A 276 -16.22 10.18 16.61
N GLY A 277 -15.02 10.68 16.33
CA GLY A 277 -13.83 10.55 17.18
C GLY A 277 -12.95 9.33 16.89
N ALA A 278 -13.16 8.64 15.76
CA ALA A 278 -12.23 7.59 15.32
C ALA A 278 -10.86 8.19 15.00
N SER A 279 -9.79 7.44 15.29
CA SER A 279 -8.44 7.86 14.92
C SER A 279 -8.22 7.85 13.41
N PRO A 280 -7.27 8.65 12.88
CA PRO A 280 -6.88 8.58 11.47
C PRO A 280 -6.50 7.17 11.01
N VAL A 281 -5.75 6.43 11.84
CA VAL A 281 -5.31 5.05 11.57
C VAL A 281 -6.50 4.09 11.48
N LEU A 282 -7.44 4.14 12.42
CA LEU A 282 -8.65 3.32 12.37
C LEU A 282 -9.47 3.62 11.12
N THR A 283 -9.62 4.90 10.81
CA THR A 283 -10.39 5.34 9.63
C THR A 283 -9.72 4.84 8.34
N TYR A 284 -8.40 4.99 8.22
CA TYR A 284 -7.63 4.46 7.10
C TYR A 284 -7.79 2.95 6.95
N SER A 285 -7.65 2.19 8.04
CA SER A 285 -7.76 0.72 8.05
C SER A 285 -9.14 0.24 7.59
N LEU A 286 -10.21 0.92 8.04
CA LEU A 286 -11.57 0.61 7.62
C LEU A 286 -11.81 0.97 6.14
N LEU A 287 -11.28 2.10 5.66
CA LEU A 287 -11.33 2.48 4.25
C LEU A 287 -10.52 1.52 3.36
N LEU A 288 -9.38 1.01 3.85
CA LEU A 288 -8.60 0.01 3.13
C LEU A 288 -9.41 -1.29 2.92
N LEU A 289 -10.06 -1.79 3.96
CA LEU A 289 -10.95 -2.94 3.87
C LEU A 289 -12.15 -2.67 2.95
N ALA A 290 -12.75 -1.48 3.07
CA ALA A 290 -13.86 -1.06 2.23
C ALA A 290 -13.46 -0.97 0.75
N GLY A 291 -12.28 -0.45 0.43
CA GLY A 291 -11.76 -0.34 -0.94
C GLY A 291 -11.68 -1.70 -1.62
N PHE A 292 -11.08 -2.69 -0.97
CA PHE A 292 -11.06 -4.07 -1.49
C PHE A 292 -12.46 -4.65 -1.67
N ALA A 293 -13.30 -4.53 -0.64
CA ALA A 293 -14.65 -5.08 -0.66
C ALA A 293 -15.52 -4.45 -1.75
N LEU A 294 -15.56 -3.13 -1.84
CA LEU A 294 -16.35 -2.39 -2.82
C LEU A 294 -15.86 -2.61 -4.24
N THR A 295 -14.53 -2.66 -4.46
CA THR A 295 -13.94 -2.96 -5.77
C THR A 295 -14.34 -4.35 -6.27
N GLY A 296 -14.21 -5.39 -5.44
CA GLY A 296 -14.64 -6.74 -5.80
C GLY A 296 -16.15 -6.83 -6.01
N TRP A 297 -16.91 -6.19 -5.14
CA TRP A 297 -18.36 -6.14 -5.21
C TRP A 297 -18.87 -5.48 -6.49
N SER A 298 -18.37 -4.28 -6.83
CA SER A 298 -18.79 -3.56 -8.03
C SER A 298 -18.48 -4.35 -9.32
N MET A 299 -17.29 -4.92 -9.42
CA MET A 299 -16.92 -5.79 -10.53
C MET A 299 -17.84 -7.00 -10.62
N SER A 300 -18.14 -7.63 -9.48
CA SER A 300 -19.02 -8.81 -9.46
C SER A 300 -20.43 -8.49 -9.95
N LEU A 301 -20.97 -7.32 -9.57
CA LEU A 301 -22.29 -6.86 -10.03
C LEU A 301 -22.33 -6.58 -11.53
N VAL A 302 -21.29 -5.92 -12.04
CA VAL A 302 -21.18 -5.58 -13.47
C VAL A 302 -21.10 -6.86 -14.30
N VAL A 303 -20.22 -7.79 -13.95
CA VAL A 303 -20.07 -9.04 -14.71
C VAL A 303 -21.30 -9.93 -14.56
N HIS A 304 -21.90 -10.01 -13.37
CA HIS A 304 -23.20 -10.67 -13.21
C HIS A 304 -24.27 -10.05 -14.11
N ARG A 305 -24.34 -8.71 -14.17
CA ARG A 305 -25.31 -8.01 -15.03
C ARG A 305 -25.12 -8.31 -16.51
N TRP A 306 -23.86 -8.48 -16.95
CA TRP A 306 -23.54 -8.81 -18.34
C TRP A 306 -23.76 -10.28 -18.70
N THR A 307 -23.55 -11.21 -17.76
CA THR A 307 -23.51 -12.66 -18.01
C THR A 307 -24.74 -13.40 -17.49
N GLY A 308 -25.45 -12.82 -16.53
CA GLY A 308 -26.53 -13.51 -15.79
C GLY A 308 -26.02 -14.54 -14.78
N ASP A 309 -24.71 -14.65 -14.55
CA ASP A 309 -24.09 -15.68 -13.72
C ASP A 309 -23.37 -15.08 -12.52
N TRP A 310 -23.79 -15.47 -11.30
CA TRP A 310 -23.16 -14.99 -10.05
C TRP A 310 -21.76 -15.56 -9.86
N THR A 311 -21.49 -16.81 -10.28
CA THR A 311 -20.14 -17.38 -10.19
C THR A 311 -19.16 -16.59 -11.04
N ALA A 312 -19.59 -16.23 -12.28
CA ALA A 312 -18.79 -15.38 -13.17
C ALA A 312 -18.51 -14.02 -12.52
N GLY A 313 -19.53 -13.41 -11.89
CA GLY A 313 -19.37 -12.17 -11.14
C GLY A 313 -18.37 -12.31 -9.99
N LEU A 314 -18.54 -13.30 -9.12
CA LEU A 314 -17.67 -13.50 -7.94
C LEU A 314 -16.21 -13.77 -8.36
N VAL A 315 -15.96 -14.64 -9.33
CA VAL A 315 -14.60 -14.90 -9.83
C VAL A 315 -13.98 -13.64 -10.42
N SER A 316 -14.72 -12.87 -11.23
CA SER A 316 -14.22 -11.60 -11.77
C SER A 316 -13.90 -10.58 -10.68
N GLY A 317 -14.77 -10.47 -9.68
CA GLY A 317 -14.56 -9.57 -8.54
C GLY A 317 -13.32 -9.94 -7.73
N LEU A 318 -13.08 -11.25 -7.49
CA LEU A 318 -11.90 -11.75 -6.81
C LEU A 318 -10.61 -11.43 -7.57
N VAL A 319 -10.57 -11.74 -8.86
CA VAL A 319 -9.40 -11.47 -9.72
C VAL A 319 -9.13 -9.96 -9.81
N PHE A 320 -10.17 -9.11 -9.81
CA PHE A 320 -10.00 -7.67 -9.92
C PHE A 320 -9.59 -6.99 -8.63
N ALA A 321 -10.16 -7.37 -7.49
CA ALA A 321 -9.86 -6.72 -6.22
C ALA A 321 -8.59 -7.26 -5.57
N PHE A 322 -8.38 -8.58 -5.58
CA PHE A 322 -7.29 -9.26 -4.88
C PHE A 322 -6.23 -9.75 -5.87
N ASN A 323 -5.52 -8.81 -6.47
CA ASN A 323 -4.48 -9.08 -7.46
C ASN A 323 -3.10 -8.58 -6.97
N ALA A 324 -2.06 -8.99 -7.67
CA ALA A 324 -0.69 -8.65 -7.31
C ALA A 324 -0.45 -7.13 -7.19
N HIS A 325 -1.07 -6.33 -8.09
CA HIS A 325 -0.90 -4.87 -8.07
C HIS A 325 -1.49 -4.22 -6.81
N THR A 326 -2.73 -4.57 -6.46
CA THR A 326 -3.40 -4.01 -5.27
C THR A 326 -2.72 -4.47 -3.98
N LEU A 327 -2.33 -5.76 -3.88
CA LEU A 327 -1.69 -6.32 -2.70
C LEU A 327 -0.27 -5.78 -2.44
N THR A 328 0.45 -5.32 -3.48
CA THR A 328 1.75 -4.64 -3.31
C THR A 328 1.61 -3.15 -3.04
N ARG A 329 0.40 -2.59 -3.07
CA ARG A 329 0.12 -1.16 -2.90
C ARG A 329 -0.71 -0.85 -1.65
N LEU A 330 -0.65 -1.71 -0.62
CA LEU A 330 -1.40 -1.49 0.63
C LEU A 330 -1.15 -0.12 1.29
N PRO A 331 0.07 0.49 1.26
CA PRO A 331 0.28 1.83 1.78
C PRO A 331 -0.39 2.95 0.96
N HIS A 332 -0.91 2.65 -0.23
CA HIS A 332 -1.52 3.61 -1.14
C HIS A 332 -3.02 3.39 -1.19
N LEU A 333 -3.76 4.00 -0.27
CA LEU A 333 -5.22 3.82 -0.13
C LEU A 333 -5.98 4.03 -1.43
N GLN A 334 -5.59 5.01 -2.24
CA GLN A 334 -6.22 5.32 -3.52
C GLN A 334 -6.11 4.18 -4.54
N ALA A 335 -5.12 3.29 -4.42
CA ALA A 335 -4.97 2.15 -5.31
C ALA A 335 -6.00 1.04 -5.04
N GLN A 336 -6.66 1.07 -3.88
CA GLN A 336 -7.68 0.10 -3.47
C GLN A 336 -9.09 0.55 -3.88
N HIS A 337 -9.30 1.87 -4.06
CA HIS A 337 -10.61 2.45 -4.38
C HIS A 337 -10.82 2.58 -5.89
N VAL A 338 -11.01 1.43 -6.56
CA VAL A 338 -11.21 1.33 -8.01
C VAL A 338 -12.64 0.86 -8.33
N GLU A 339 -13.52 0.90 -7.35
CA GLU A 339 -14.90 0.40 -7.42
C GLU A 339 -15.76 1.07 -8.49
N PHE A 340 -15.44 2.30 -8.90
CA PHE A 340 -16.23 2.99 -9.92
C PHE A 340 -15.77 2.70 -11.35
N LEU A 341 -14.55 2.20 -11.58
CA LEU A 341 -14.08 1.84 -12.93
C LEU A 341 -14.98 0.79 -13.61
N PRO A 342 -15.36 -0.35 -12.97
CA PRO A 342 -16.33 -1.27 -13.57
C PRO A 342 -17.66 -0.61 -13.89
N VAL A 343 -18.15 0.30 -13.02
CA VAL A 343 -19.41 1.01 -13.21
C VAL A 343 -19.33 1.99 -14.38
N VAL A 344 -18.19 2.72 -14.53
CA VAL A 344 -17.95 3.60 -15.69
C VAL A 344 -18.02 2.82 -17.00
N ILE A 345 -17.34 1.68 -17.07
CA ILE A 345 -17.30 0.87 -18.30
C ILE A 345 -18.67 0.23 -18.58
N PHE A 346 -19.40 -0.17 -17.53
CA PHE A 346 -20.80 -0.61 -17.68
C PHE A 346 -21.70 0.50 -18.18
N ALA A 347 -21.62 1.71 -17.59
CA ALA A 347 -22.43 2.85 -18.00
C ALA A 347 -22.08 3.31 -19.42
N LEU A 348 -20.81 3.21 -19.83
CA LEU A 348 -20.36 3.47 -21.19
C LEU A 348 -21.01 2.49 -22.17
N ASP A 349 -21.03 1.17 -21.84
CA ASP A 349 -21.72 0.15 -22.63
C ASP A 349 -23.22 0.47 -22.77
N GLU A 350 -23.89 0.86 -21.68
CA GLU A 350 -25.30 1.28 -21.68
C GLU A 350 -25.56 2.54 -22.55
N VAL A 351 -24.64 3.53 -22.50
CA VAL A 351 -24.73 4.71 -23.37
C VAL A 351 -24.63 4.33 -24.83
N ILE A 352 -23.67 3.50 -25.19
CA ILE A 352 -23.44 3.07 -26.58
C ILE A 352 -24.61 2.20 -27.07
N SER A 353 -25.12 1.30 -26.23
CA SER A 353 -26.14 0.33 -26.61
C SER A 353 -27.57 0.92 -26.60
N ARG A 354 -27.89 1.83 -25.68
CA ARG A 354 -29.26 2.33 -25.44
C ARG A 354 -29.42 3.84 -25.56
N ALA A 355 -28.34 4.60 -25.48
CA ALA A 355 -28.29 6.08 -25.57
C ALA A 355 -29.27 6.81 -24.63
N THR A 356 -29.53 6.28 -23.42
CA THR A 356 -30.45 6.85 -22.44
C THR A 356 -29.83 8.00 -21.66
N LEU A 357 -30.64 8.94 -21.17
CA LEU A 357 -30.17 10.02 -20.28
C LEU A 357 -29.67 9.45 -18.97
N ARG A 358 -30.36 8.45 -18.40
CA ARG A 358 -29.93 7.77 -17.16
C ARG A 358 -28.52 7.19 -17.29
N ALA A 359 -28.22 6.51 -18.41
CA ALA A 359 -26.88 5.95 -18.63
C ALA A 359 -25.82 7.02 -18.72
N ALA A 360 -26.09 8.17 -19.36
CA ALA A 360 -25.17 9.30 -19.43
C ALA A 360 -24.91 9.93 -18.04
N LEU A 361 -25.95 10.07 -17.21
CA LEU A 361 -25.81 10.58 -15.84
C LEU A 361 -25.03 9.62 -14.94
N VAL A 362 -25.28 8.31 -15.04
CA VAL A 362 -24.52 7.29 -14.30
C VAL A 362 -23.05 7.29 -14.74
N LEU A 363 -22.79 7.42 -16.06
CA LEU A 363 -21.42 7.54 -16.59
C LEU A 363 -20.71 8.76 -16.02
N ALA A 364 -21.36 9.95 -16.06
CA ALA A 364 -20.78 11.17 -15.51
C ALA A 364 -20.47 11.03 -14.00
N LEU A 365 -21.46 10.58 -13.22
CA LEU A 365 -21.32 10.44 -11.77
C LEU A 365 -20.21 9.45 -11.39
N SER A 366 -20.23 8.24 -11.98
CA SER A 366 -19.22 7.22 -11.67
C SER A 366 -17.82 7.64 -12.10
N PHE A 367 -17.71 8.37 -13.24
CA PHE A 367 -16.42 8.93 -13.68
C PHE A 367 -15.91 9.98 -12.68
N VAL A 368 -16.78 10.91 -12.23
CA VAL A 368 -16.42 11.93 -11.23
C VAL A 368 -15.97 11.27 -9.92
N LEU A 369 -16.72 10.30 -9.41
CA LEU A 369 -16.36 9.61 -8.17
C LEU A 369 -15.02 8.88 -8.30
N GLN A 370 -14.75 8.23 -9.44
CA GLN A 370 -13.46 7.58 -9.67
C GLN A 370 -12.31 8.61 -9.76
N ALA A 371 -12.55 9.75 -10.37
CA ALA A 371 -11.59 10.84 -10.47
C ALA A 371 -11.28 11.48 -9.09
N LEU A 372 -12.28 11.60 -8.23
CA LEU A 372 -12.12 12.11 -6.86
C LEU A 372 -11.38 11.13 -5.93
N ALA A 373 -11.37 9.84 -6.29
CA ALA A 373 -10.57 8.85 -5.56
C ALA A 373 -9.07 9.00 -5.83
N SER A 374 -8.67 9.35 -7.07
CA SER A 374 -7.27 9.50 -7.46
C SER A 374 -7.14 10.18 -8.83
N VAL A 375 -6.17 11.09 -8.97
CA VAL A 375 -5.80 11.68 -10.26
C VAL A 375 -5.25 10.62 -11.23
N TYR A 376 -4.54 9.60 -10.74
CA TYR A 376 -4.13 8.46 -11.56
C TYR A 376 -5.34 7.74 -12.14
N LEU A 377 -6.34 7.46 -11.30
CA LEU A 377 -7.56 6.76 -11.72
C LEU A 377 -8.41 7.60 -12.67
N LEU A 378 -8.43 8.94 -12.52
CA LEU A 378 -9.03 9.83 -13.52
C LEU A 378 -8.42 9.57 -14.90
N VAL A 379 -7.08 9.59 -15.00
CA VAL A 379 -6.36 9.41 -16.27
C VAL A 379 -6.61 7.99 -16.81
N PHE A 380 -6.51 6.97 -15.98
CA PHE A 380 -6.74 5.57 -16.41
C PHE A 380 -8.18 5.37 -16.92
N THR A 381 -9.15 5.91 -16.20
CA THR A 381 -10.57 5.81 -16.57
C THR A 381 -10.89 6.58 -17.85
N LEU A 382 -10.22 7.72 -18.08
CA LEU A 382 -10.32 8.48 -19.34
C LEU A 382 -9.82 7.64 -20.51
N PHE A 383 -8.59 7.08 -20.42
CA PHE A 383 -8.03 6.23 -21.47
C PHE A 383 -8.86 4.96 -21.69
N ALA A 384 -9.35 4.33 -20.61
CA ALA A 384 -10.24 3.18 -20.70
C ALA A 384 -11.56 3.54 -21.42
N SER A 385 -12.13 4.70 -21.11
CA SER A 385 -13.37 5.17 -21.76
C SER A 385 -13.16 5.42 -23.26
N VAL A 386 -12.07 6.10 -23.63
CA VAL A 386 -11.72 6.34 -25.04
C VAL A 386 -11.47 5.02 -25.78
N ALA A 387 -10.67 4.13 -25.19
CA ALA A 387 -10.43 2.80 -25.74
C ALA A 387 -11.72 2.00 -25.91
N GLY A 388 -12.62 2.11 -24.92
CA GLY A 388 -13.94 1.48 -24.96
C GLY A 388 -14.81 1.98 -26.12
N VAL A 389 -14.85 3.29 -26.34
CA VAL A 389 -15.58 3.87 -27.50
C VAL A 389 -14.99 3.40 -28.81
N ILE A 390 -13.67 3.40 -28.96
CA ILE A 390 -12.97 2.93 -30.16
C ILE A 390 -13.30 1.45 -30.43
N ALA A 391 -13.25 0.60 -29.41
CA ALA A 391 -13.56 -0.83 -29.53
C ALA A 391 -15.00 -1.10 -29.97
N ARG A 392 -15.92 -0.18 -29.66
CA ARG A 392 -17.34 -0.27 -30.00
C ARG A 392 -17.69 0.48 -31.29
N ALA A 393 -16.69 1.00 -32.05
CA ALA A 393 -16.92 1.70 -33.32
C ALA A 393 -17.77 0.91 -34.35
N PRO A 394 -17.62 -0.44 -34.48
CA PRO A 394 -18.51 -1.21 -35.35
C PRO A 394 -19.99 -1.11 -34.97
N ASP A 395 -20.28 -1.10 -33.65
CA ASP A 395 -21.65 -1.05 -33.14
C ASP A 395 -22.26 0.36 -33.32
N LEU A 396 -21.42 1.40 -33.34
CA LEU A 396 -21.85 2.79 -33.59
C LEU A 396 -22.26 3.03 -35.06
N LYS A 397 -21.69 2.27 -36.01
CA LYS A 397 -22.04 2.40 -37.43
C LYS A 397 -23.50 1.98 -37.73
N THR A 398 -24.04 1.08 -36.93
CA THR A 398 -25.39 0.55 -37.08
C THR A 398 -26.42 1.18 -36.13
N GLY A 399 -25.95 2.02 -35.20
CA GLY A 399 -26.76 2.61 -34.15
C GLY A 399 -27.07 4.14 -34.36
N PRO A 400 -27.79 4.75 -33.42
CA PRO A 400 -28.14 6.19 -33.47
C PRO A 400 -26.90 7.05 -33.03
N ILE A 401 -25.87 7.10 -33.87
CA ILE A 401 -24.58 7.75 -33.58
C ILE A 401 -24.71 9.17 -33.02
N LYS A 402 -25.59 10.00 -33.58
CA LYS A 402 -25.79 11.38 -33.08
C LYS A 402 -26.31 11.43 -31.65
N ARG A 403 -27.20 10.48 -31.30
CA ARG A 403 -27.76 10.41 -29.94
C ARG A 403 -26.72 9.90 -28.96
N VAL A 404 -25.92 8.88 -29.33
CA VAL A 404 -24.82 8.38 -28.53
C VAL A 404 -23.77 9.47 -28.29
N ALA A 405 -23.34 10.15 -29.37
CA ALA A 405 -22.41 11.28 -29.29
C ALA A 405 -22.92 12.39 -28.37
N GLY A 406 -24.21 12.77 -28.50
CA GLY A 406 -24.81 13.76 -27.61
C GLY A 406 -24.85 13.31 -26.14
N ARG A 407 -25.07 12.02 -25.86
CA ARG A 407 -25.01 11.47 -24.47
C ARG A 407 -23.62 11.42 -23.90
N LEU A 408 -22.62 11.03 -24.71
CA LEU A 408 -21.22 11.07 -24.32
C LEU A 408 -20.74 12.50 -24.07
N ALA A 409 -21.11 13.45 -24.95
CA ALA A 409 -20.79 14.87 -24.76
C ALA A 409 -21.42 15.43 -23.48
N LEU A 410 -22.69 15.08 -23.20
CA LEU A 410 -23.34 15.46 -21.95
C LEU A 410 -22.61 14.88 -20.73
N ALA A 411 -22.28 13.59 -20.73
CA ALA A 411 -21.56 12.95 -19.62
C ALA A 411 -20.18 13.58 -19.41
N GLY A 412 -19.42 13.78 -20.49
CA GLY A 412 -18.11 14.43 -20.45
C GLY A 412 -18.19 15.89 -19.97
N GLY A 413 -19.17 16.67 -20.44
CA GLY A 413 -19.39 18.05 -20.01
C GLY A 413 -19.73 18.15 -18.53
N LEU A 414 -20.65 17.31 -18.04
CA LEU A 414 -21.01 17.27 -16.62
C LEU A 414 -19.79 16.87 -15.75
N ALA A 415 -19.03 15.86 -16.18
CA ALA A 415 -17.83 15.45 -15.46
C ALA A 415 -16.76 16.56 -15.45
N ALA A 416 -16.52 17.23 -16.57
CA ALA A 416 -15.57 18.33 -16.67
C ALA A 416 -15.96 19.50 -15.74
N ILE A 417 -17.22 19.89 -15.72
CA ILE A 417 -17.73 20.97 -14.84
C ILE A 417 -17.55 20.57 -13.37
N ALA A 418 -17.93 19.34 -12.99
CA ALA A 418 -17.81 18.86 -11.61
C ALA A 418 -16.37 18.75 -11.13
N LEU A 419 -15.44 18.38 -12.00
CA LEU A 419 -14.02 18.21 -11.67
C LEU A 419 -13.22 19.51 -11.76
N LEU A 420 -13.73 20.56 -12.39
CA LEU A 420 -13.00 21.81 -12.59
C LEU A 420 -12.44 22.40 -11.28
N PRO A 421 -13.20 22.50 -10.18
CA PRO A 421 -12.68 23.03 -8.91
C PRO A 421 -11.51 22.22 -8.35
N VAL A 422 -11.47 20.91 -8.62
CA VAL A 422 -10.42 20.00 -8.16
C VAL A 422 -9.19 20.07 -9.07
N LEU A 423 -9.38 20.21 -10.38
CA LEU A 423 -8.28 20.22 -11.36
C LEU A 423 -7.55 21.55 -11.43
N LEU A 424 -8.20 22.68 -11.11
CA LEU A 424 -7.56 24.00 -11.13
C LEU A 424 -6.34 24.10 -10.19
N PRO A 425 -6.37 23.62 -8.93
CA PRO A 425 -5.18 23.61 -8.06
C PRO A 425 -4.02 22.80 -8.65
N TYR A 426 -4.29 21.63 -9.25
CA TYR A 426 -3.25 20.85 -9.95
C TYR A 426 -2.68 21.60 -11.16
N GLY A 427 -3.52 22.31 -11.91
CA GLY A 427 -3.08 23.15 -13.02
C GLY A 427 -2.16 24.28 -12.54
N ARG A 428 -2.46 24.91 -11.40
CA ARG A 428 -1.60 25.93 -10.77
C ARG A 428 -0.26 25.34 -10.31
N ALA A 429 -0.28 24.18 -9.63
CA ALA A 429 0.94 23.48 -9.23
C ALA A 429 1.83 23.16 -10.46
N ASN A 430 1.22 22.69 -11.53
CA ASN A 430 1.91 22.41 -12.79
C ASN A 430 2.54 23.68 -13.40
N SER A 431 1.86 24.83 -13.37
CA SER A 431 2.40 26.11 -13.86
C SER A 431 3.55 26.66 -13.00
N GLN A 432 3.66 26.23 -11.75
CA GLN A 432 4.79 26.51 -10.85
C GLN A 432 5.98 25.57 -11.05
N GLY A 433 5.95 24.71 -12.07
CA GLY A 433 7.03 23.78 -12.39
C GLY A 433 6.95 22.44 -11.64
N LEU A 434 5.89 22.19 -10.87
CA LEU A 434 5.70 20.91 -10.18
C LEU A 434 5.14 19.87 -11.18
N THR A 435 6.02 19.43 -12.10
CA THR A 435 5.72 18.46 -13.17
C THR A 435 6.61 17.24 -13.07
N ARG A 436 6.17 16.13 -13.64
CA ARG A 436 6.94 14.90 -13.77
C ARG A 436 7.54 14.80 -15.17
N GLY A 437 8.86 14.65 -15.23
CA GLY A 437 9.57 14.46 -16.48
C GLY A 437 9.40 13.08 -17.10
N LEU A 438 9.78 12.94 -18.38
CA LEU A 438 9.84 11.61 -19.03
C LEU A 438 10.82 10.66 -18.33
N ALA A 439 11.90 11.18 -17.74
CA ALA A 439 12.85 10.37 -16.95
C ALA A 439 12.18 9.73 -15.73
N ASP A 440 11.38 10.51 -14.98
CA ASP A 440 10.61 9.98 -13.83
C ASP A 440 9.62 8.89 -14.28
N ALA A 441 8.92 9.13 -15.39
CA ALA A 441 7.99 8.17 -15.97
C ALA A 441 8.72 6.88 -16.42
N THR A 442 9.95 6.98 -16.93
CA THR A 442 10.76 5.82 -17.35
C THR A 442 11.16 4.96 -16.16
N GLN A 443 11.55 5.57 -15.04
CA GLN A 443 11.96 4.87 -13.83
C GLN A 443 10.84 4.00 -13.26
N PHE A 444 9.60 4.46 -13.33
CA PHE A 444 8.42 3.76 -12.79
C PHE A 444 7.55 3.10 -13.88
N SER A 445 8.12 2.90 -15.07
CA SER A 445 7.48 2.14 -16.16
C SER A 445 7.57 0.65 -15.90
N ALA A 446 6.54 -0.07 -16.29
CA ALA A 446 6.52 -1.52 -16.21
C ALA A 446 7.58 -2.17 -17.12
N THR A 447 7.92 -3.41 -16.77
CA THR A 447 8.68 -4.36 -17.58
C THR A 447 7.84 -5.63 -17.80
N TRP A 448 8.29 -6.54 -18.65
CA TRP A 448 7.62 -7.83 -18.82
C TRP A 448 7.68 -8.69 -17.56
N GLU A 449 8.75 -8.55 -16.77
CA GLU A 449 8.94 -9.23 -15.49
C GLU A 449 7.87 -8.83 -14.48
N ASP A 450 7.42 -7.58 -14.48
CA ASP A 450 6.35 -7.12 -13.60
C ASP A 450 5.03 -7.88 -13.83
N TYR A 451 4.74 -8.28 -15.08
CA TYR A 451 3.58 -9.11 -15.41
C TYR A 451 3.71 -10.58 -14.97
N LEU A 452 4.92 -11.02 -14.61
CA LEU A 452 5.19 -12.33 -14.00
C LEU A 452 5.35 -12.22 -12.48
N SER A 453 5.30 -11.01 -11.93
CA SER A 453 5.56 -10.74 -10.52
C SER A 453 4.29 -10.72 -9.67
N THR A 454 4.34 -11.40 -8.52
CA THR A 454 3.28 -11.41 -7.51
C THR A 454 3.85 -11.72 -6.13
N PRO A 455 3.34 -11.13 -5.03
CA PRO A 455 3.72 -11.47 -3.67
C PRO A 455 3.02 -12.74 -3.14
N SER A 456 2.22 -13.43 -3.97
CA SER A 456 1.42 -14.59 -3.58
C SER A 456 2.24 -15.67 -2.90
N ASN A 457 1.73 -16.22 -1.79
CA ASN A 457 2.35 -17.33 -1.08
C ASN A 457 2.52 -18.59 -1.93
N ILE A 458 1.75 -18.73 -3.02
CA ILE A 458 1.85 -19.86 -3.96
C ILE A 458 2.91 -19.55 -5.03
N HIS A 459 2.80 -18.42 -5.69
CA HIS A 459 3.58 -18.14 -6.89
C HIS A 459 4.96 -17.53 -6.59
N TYR A 460 5.09 -16.77 -5.49
CA TYR A 460 6.33 -16.14 -5.12
C TYR A 460 7.48 -17.16 -4.96
N PRO A 461 7.33 -18.26 -4.19
CA PRO A 461 8.40 -19.25 -4.05
C PRO A 461 8.61 -20.13 -5.29
N LEU A 462 7.63 -20.22 -6.20
CA LEU A 462 7.74 -21.06 -7.39
C LEU A 462 8.55 -20.41 -8.51
N TRP A 463 8.27 -19.14 -8.81
CA TRP A 463 8.96 -18.40 -9.89
C TRP A 463 9.04 -16.89 -9.68
N SER A 464 8.04 -16.26 -9.01
CA SER A 464 7.88 -14.81 -9.01
C SER A 464 9.01 -14.09 -8.28
N ASN A 465 9.65 -14.72 -7.30
CA ASN A 465 10.82 -14.17 -6.59
C ASN A 465 11.96 -13.78 -7.53
N ARG A 466 12.06 -14.41 -8.72
CA ARG A 466 13.08 -14.08 -9.72
C ARG A 466 12.81 -12.76 -10.44
N PHE A 467 11.54 -12.34 -10.48
CA PHE A 467 11.06 -11.20 -11.26
C PHE A 467 10.57 -10.05 -10.38
N PHE A 468 10.44 -10.27 -9.06
CA PHE A 468 9.82 -9.32 -8.16
C PHE A 468 10.80 -8.23 -7.73
N HIS A 469 10.58 -7.00 -8.25
CA HIS A 469 11.37 -5.80 -7.95
C HIS A 469 10.52 -4.67 -7.35
N GLY A 470 9.43 -5.01 -6.64
CA GLY A 470 8.52 -4.06 -5.97
C GLY A 470 7.30 -3.64 -6.79
N THR A 471 7.30 -3.84 -8.13
CA THR A 471 6.08 -3.75 -8.96
C THR A 471 5.58 -5.15 -9.26
N ALA A 472 4.28 -5.36 -9.20
CA ALA A 472 3.66 -6.65 -9.49
C ALA A 472 2.36 -6.43 -10.27
N LEU A 473 2.24 -7.11 -11.41
CA LEU A 473 1.11 -6.98 -12.33
C LEU A 473 0.55 -8.35 -12.77
N PHE A 474 0.98 -9.44 -12.15
CA PHE A 474 0.48 -10.78 -12.48
C PHE A 474 -1.01 -10.90 -12.11
N PRO A 475 -1.90 -11.17 -13.09
CA PRO A 475 -3.34 -11.16 -12.85
C PRO A 475 -3.89 -12.48 -12.29
N GLY A 476 -3.03 -13.47 -12.07
CA GLY A 476 -3.41 -14.83 -11.66
C GLY A 476 -3.51 -15.82 -12.83
N ALA A 477 -3.07 -17.06 -12.60
CA ALA A 477 -3.09 -18.12 -13.60
C ALA A 477 -4.52 -18.52 -13.95
N LEU A 478 -5.43 -18.58 -12.96
CA LEU A 478 -6.85 -18.84 -13.19
C LEU A 478 -7.47 -17.76 -14.08
N GLY A 479 -7.22 -16.49 -13.76
CA GLY A 479 -7.70 -15.34 -14.54
C GLY A 479 -7.23 -15.42 -16.00
N LEU A 480 -5.94 -15.70 -16.21
CA LEU A 480 -5.34 -15.86 -17.54
C LEU A 480 -5.93 -17.06 -18.30
N ALA A 481 -6.07 -18.21 -17.65
CA ALA A 481 -6.60 -19.41 -18.29
C ALA A 481 -8.05 -19.23 -18.77
N LEU A 482 -8.91 -18.64 -17.92
CA LEU A 482 -10.31 -18.36 -18.26
C LEU A 482 -10.42 -17.29 -19.35
N SER A 483 -9.54 -16.28 -19.32
CA SER A 483 -9.47 -15.24 -20.36
C SER A 483 -9.01 -15.82 -21.70
N ALA A 484 -7.98 -16.67 -21.69
CA ALA A 484 -7.50 -17.37 -22.88
C ALA A 484 -8.60 -18.26 -23.50
N LEU A 485 -9.36 -18.98 -22.65
CA LEU A 485 -10.53 -19.72 -23.07
C LEU A 485 -11.58 -18.85 -23.77
N THR A 486 -11.87 -17.67 -23.19
CA THR A 486 -12.81 -16.70 -23.75
C THR A 486 -12.36 -16.21 -25.12
N LEU A 487 -11.08 -15.91 -25.29
CA LEU A 487 -10.49 -15.49 -26.56
C LEU A 487 -10.47 -16.63 -27.59
N ALA A 488 -10.05 -17.83 -27.20
CA ALA A 488 -10.02 -19.01 -28.08
C ALA A 488 -11.42 -19.40 -28.61
N ARG A 489 -12.47 -19.07 -27.83
CA ARG A 489 -13.87 -19.27 -28.27
C ARG A 489 -14.42 -18.12 -29.11
N GLY A 490 -13.62 -17.13 -29.42
CA GLY A 490 -14.01 -16.00 -30.26
C GLY A 490 -15.09 -15.09 -29.61
N VAL A 491 -15.21 -15.05 -28.28
CA VAL A 491 -16.23 -14.23 -27.61
C VAL A 491 -15.94 -12.74 -27.85
N ALA A 492 -14.68 -12.32 -27.83
CA ALA A 492 -14.31 -10.93 -28.07
C ALA A 492 -14.60 -10.42 -29.49
N THR A 493 -14.76 -11.31 -30.48
CA THR A 493 -15.20 -10.94 -31.84
C THR A 493 -16.70 -10.78 -31.96
N ARG A 494 -17.48 -11.50 -31.13
CA ARG A 494 -18.94 -11.56 -31.18
C ARG A 494 -19.64 -10.68 -30.17
N ASP A 495 -19.05 -10.49 -28.98
CA ASP A 495 -19.59 -9.65 -27.90
C ASP A 495 -18.81 -8.35 -27.81
N GLY A 496 -19.49 -7.22 -28.04
CA GLY A 496 -18.90 -5.88 -27.99
C GLY A 496 -18.34 -5.52 -26.61
N ARG A 497 -18.86 -6.09 -25.51
CA ARG A 497 -18.38 -5.86 -24.14
C ARG A 497 -17.04 -6.55 -23.92
N ALA A 498 -16.93 -7.82 -24.33
CA ALA A 498 -15.65 -8.54 -24.26
C ALA A 498 -14.58 -7.90 -25.14
N ARG A 499 -14.94 -7.43 -26.35
CA ARG A 499 -14.05 -6.69 -27.25
C ARG A 499 -13.59 -5.37 -26.62
N MET A 500 -14.52 -4.64 -26.01
CA MET A 500 -14.23 -3.36 -25.30
C MET A 500 -13.22 -3.58 -24.19
N CYS A 501 -13.44 -4.57 -23.32
CA CYS A 501 -12.52 -4.87 -22.23
C CYS A 501 -11.14 -5.35 -22.73
N LEU A 502 -11.10 -6.17 -23.80
CA LEU A 502 -9.84 -6.59 -24.41
C LEU A 502 -9.01 -5.37 -24.90
N VAL A 503 -9.65 -4.43 -25.62
CA VAL A 503 -8.95 -3.23 -26.12
C VAL A 503 -8.48 -2.35 -24.97
N ILE A 504 -9.30 -2.18 -23.91
CA ILE A 504 -8.90 -1.48 -22.69
C ILE A 504 -7.64 -2.12 -22.09
N GLY A 505 -7.62 -3.44 -21.99
CA GLY A 505 -6.47 -4.18 -21.46
C GLY A 505 -5.21 -3.98 -22.30
N LEU A 506 -5.32 -4.06 -23.63
CA LEU A 506 -4.20 -3.84 -24.55
C LEU A 506 -3.64 -2.41 -24.43
N VAL A 507 -4.51 -1.40 -24.36
CA VAL A 507 -4.11 -0.01 -24.10
C VAL A 507 -3.42 0.10 -22.75
N GLY A 508 -3.93 -0.57 -21.70
CA GLY A 508 -3.32 -0.61 -20.37
C GLY A 508 -1.91 -1.20 -20.40
N VAL A 509 -1.71 -2.34 -21.10
CA VAL A 509 -0.38 -2.93 -21.28
C VAL A 509 0.56 -1.94 -21.97
N VAL A 510 0.18 -1.40 -23.12
CA VAL A 510 1.04 -0.48 -23.89
C VAL A 510 1.42 0.74 -23.06
N LEU A 511 0.45 1.39 -22.40
CA LEU A 511 0.70 2.59 -21.60
C LEU A 511 1.51 2.29 -20.33
N SER A 512 1.45 1.07 -19.79
CA SER A 512 2.23 0.70 -18.61
C SER A 512 3.74 0.72 -18.85
N PHE A 513 4.18 0.43 -20.08
CA PHE A 513 5.58 0.55 -20.45
C PHE A 513 6.07 2.01 -20.54
N GLY A 514 5.16 2.99 -20.48
CA GLY A 514 5.49 4.40 -20.46
C GLY A 514 6.43 4.81 -21.61
N PRO A 515 7.47 5.63 -21.34
CA PRO A 515 8.42 6.07 -22.36
C PRO A 515 9.18 4.95 -23.08
N LYS A 516 9.18 3.74 -22.54
CA LYS A 516 9.75 2.56 -23.21
C LYS A 516 8.86 2.07 -24.37
N ALA A 517 7.57 2.44 -24.39
CA ALA A 517 6.66 2.10 -25.49
C ALA A 517 6.79 3.09 -26.65
N PRO A 518 6.81 2.61 -27.92
CA PRO A 518 6.80 3.49 -29.08
C PRO A 518 5.62 4.46 -29.07
N GLY A 519 5.87 5.74 -29.36
CA GLY A 519 4.84 6.78 -29.44
C GLY A 519 4.38 7.36 -28.11
N TYR A 520 4.84 6.86 -26.96
CA TYR A 520 4.45 7.42 -25.66
C TYR A 520 4.87 8.90 -25.52
N SER A 521 6.06 9.29 -26.00
CA SER A 521 6.55 10.68 -25.95
C SER A 521 5.64 11.64 -26.73
N VAL A 522 5.08 11.21 -27.86
CA VAL A 522 4.09 11.98 -28.62
C VAL A 522 2.79 12.13 -27.81
N LEU A 523 2.33 11.05 -27.21
CA LEU A 523 1.15 11.06 -26.38
C LEU A 523 1.34 11.95 -25.13
N TYR A 524 2.49 11.88 -24.50
CA TYR A 524 2.87 12.73 -23.37
C TYR A 524 2.87 14.23 -23.72
N ALA A 525 3.34 14.57 -24.92
CA ALA A 525 3.30 15.95 -25.42
C ALA A 525 1.89 16.42 -25.71
N ALA A 526 1.05 15.53 -26.29
CA ALA A 526 -0.32 15.84 -26.71
C ALA A 526 -1.34 15.88 -25.57
N VAL A 527 -1.12 15.12 -24.50
CA VAL A 527 -2.07 14.96 -23.37
C VAL A 527 -1.45 15.51 -22.09
N PRO A 528 -1.75 16.77 -21.69
CA PRO A 528 -1.13 17.42 -20.53
C PRO A 528 -1.33 16.65 -19.21
N LEU A 529 -2.43 15.92 -19.06
CA LEU A 529 -2.71 15.09 -17.87
C LEU A 529 -1.63 14.00 -17.61
N LEU A 530 -0.95 13.54 -18.65
CA LEU A 530 0.15 12.57 -18.49
C LEU A 530 1.38 13.16 -17.79
N ARG A 531 1.54 14.48 -17.79
CA ARG A 531 2.63 15.19 -17.08
C ARG A 531 2.49 15.12 -15.55
N GLY A 532 1.32 14.73 -15.05
CA GLY A 532 1.09 14.43 -13.62
C GLY A 532 1.41 12.97 -13.25
N ILE A 533 1.64 12.08 -14.22
CA ILE A 533 1.79 10.65 -14.00
C ILE A 533 3.27 10.26 -13.96
N ARG A 534 3.78 9.97 -12.74
CA ARG A 534 5.13 9.42 -12.55
C ARG A 534 5.18 7.92 -12.79
N ALA A 535 4.24 7.18 -12.20
CA ALA A 535 4.25 5.72 -12.20
C ALA A 535 3.37 5.17 -13.32
N THR A 536 3.89 5.17 -14.56
CA THR A 536 3.18 4.67 -15.74
C THR A 536 2.89 3.18 -15.65
N GLY A 537 3.74 2.38 -14.96
CA GLY A 537 3.50 0.96 -14.72
C GLY A 537 2.11 0.65 -14.12
N ARG A 538 1.52 1.61 -13.40
CA ARG A 538 0.17 1.47 -12.82
C ARG A 538 -0.95 1.37 -13.88
N PHE A 539 -0.73 1.78 -15.15
CA PHE A 539 -1.67 1.51 -16.24
C PHE A 539 -1.92 0.01 -16.47
N GLY A 540 -0.98 -0.86 -16.05
CA GLY A 540 -1.15 -2.30 -16.04
C GLY A 540 -2.39 -2.78 -15.27
N HIS A 541 -2.95 -1.95 -14.37
CA HIS A 541 -4.21 -2.24 -13.70
C HIS A 541 -5.39 -2.37 -14.69
N LEU A 542 -5.36 -1.67 -15.84
CA LEU A 542 -6.35 -1.83 -16.91
C LEU A 542 -6.23 -3.19 -17.61
N ALA A 543 -5.03 -3.78 -17.66
CA ALA A 543 -4.85 -5.14 -18.15
C ALA A 543 -5.47 -6.16 -17.18
N ILE A 544 -5.28 -5.96 -15.87
CA ILE A 544 -5.91 -6.79 -14.83
C ILE A 544 -7.44 -6.66 -14.89
N PHE A 545 -7.98 -5.46 -15.08
CA PHE A 545 -9.40 -5.22 -15.31
C PHE A 545 -9.93 -6.06 -16.49
N ALA A 546 -9.24 -6.03 -17.62
CA ALA A 546 -9.62 -6.78 -18.82
C ALA A 546 -9.61 -8.29 -18.56
N VAL A 547 -8.53 -8.81 -17.97
CA VAL A 547 -8.42 -10.23 -17.59
C VAL A 547 -9.57 -10.63 -16.66
N SER A 548 -9.92 -9.80 -15.68
CA SER A 548 -10.99 -10.09 -14.73
C SER A 548 -12.35 -10.23 -15.41
N VAL A 549 -12.68 -9.33 -16.34
CA VAL A 549 -13.94 -9.39 -17.10
C VAL A 549 -13.96 -10.60 -18.06
N LEU A 550 -12.87 -10.80 -18.81
CA LEU A 550 -12.76 -11.93 -19.73
C LEU A 550 -12.81 -13.27 -19.00
N ALA A 551 -12.23 -13.36 -17.80
CA ALA A 551 -12.34 -14.55 -16.94
C ALA A 551 -13.81 -14.84 -16.57
N GLY A 552 -14.61 -13.82 -16.29
CA GLY A 552 -16.05 -14.00 -16.07
C GLY A 552 -16.79 -14.60 -17.25
N PHE A 553 -16.49 -14.16 -18.47
CA PHE A 553 -17.03 -14.80 -19.68
C PHE A 553 -16.53 -16.25 -19.82
N GLY A 554 -15.27 -16.52 -19.41
CA GLY A 554 -14.69 -17.87 -19.37
C GLY A 554 -15.44 -18.81 -18.42
N VAL A 555 -15.83 -18.32 -17.24
CA VAL A 555 -16.66 -19.08 -16.29
C VAL A 555 -17.99 -19.53 -16.93
N VAL A 556 -18.64 -18.64 -17.69
CA VAL A 556 -19.88 -18.99 -18.40
C VAL A 556 -19.66 -20.11 -19.44
N ILE A 557 -18.50 -20.12 -20.11
CA ILE A 557 -18.14 -21.20 -21.03
C ILE A 557 -17.94 -22.50 -20.26
N VAL A 558 -17.19 -22.49 -19.17
CA VAL A 558 -16.96 -23.67 -18.30
C VAL A 558 -18.31 -24.21 -17.79
N ARG A 559 -19.22 -23.33 -17.36
CA ARG A 559 -20.55 -23.71 -16.90
C ARG A 559 -21.33 -24.48 -17.95
N ARG A 560 -21.26 -24.05 -19.22
CA ARG A 560 -21.96 -24.73 -20.33
C ARG A 560 -21.41 -26.15 -20.63
N TRP A 561 -20.17 -26.43 -20.29
CA TRP A 561 -19.55 -27.75 -20.45
C TRP A 561 -19.75 -28.65 -19.23
N THR A 562 -20.08 -28.07 -18.09
CA THR A 562 -20.20 -28.80 -16.84
C THR A 562 -21.65 -29.30 -16.64
N PRO A 563 -21.85 -30.59 -16.37
CA PRO A 563 -23.16 -31.10 -16.02
C PRO A 563 -23.75 -30.37 -14.81
N ALA A 564 -25.07 -30.13 -14.82
CA ALA A 564 -25.74 -29.34 -13.77
C ALA A 564 -25.47 -29.85 -12.33
N ARG A 565 -25.37 -31.19 -12.16
CA ARG A 565 -25.06 -31.82 -10.86
C ARG A 565 -23.62 -31.57 -10.36
N ALA A 566 -22.68 -31.39 -11.28
CA ALA A 566 -21.28 -31.13 -10.93
C ALA A 566 -20.98 -29.62 -10.80
N TRP A 567 -21.84 -28.76 -11.34
CA TRP A 567 -21.62 -27.31 -11.36
C TRP A 567 -21.36 -26.69 -9.97
N PRO A 568 -22.09 -27.03 -8.89
CA PRO A 568 -21.83 -26.43 -7.59
C PRO A 568 -20.40 -26.68 -7.09
N LEU A 569 -19.84 -27.87 -7.35
CA LEU A 569 -18.46 -28.20 -6.97
C LEU A 569 -17.44 -27.44 -7.84
N VAL A 570 -17.68 -27.36 -9.14
CA VAL A 570 -16.81 -26.60 -10.07
C VAL A 570 -16.86 -25.11 -9.73
N ALA A 571 -18.02 -24.54 -9.46
CA ALA A 571 -18.19 -23.16 -9.05
C ALA A 571 -17.45 -22.87 -7.74
N LEU A 572 -17.59 -23.76 -6.75
CA LEU A 572 -16.87 -23.65 -5.47
C LEU A 572 -15.35 -23.69 -5.69
N ALA A 573 -14.86 -24.63 -6.53
CA ALA A 573 -13.43 -24.73 -6.84
C ALA A 573 -12.90 -23.47 -7.54
N LEU A 574 -13.62 -22.92 -8.53
CA LEU A 574 -13.23 -21.70 -9.22
C LEU A 574 -13.16 -20.50 -8.27
N ILE A 575 -14.14 -20.34 -7.37
CA ILE A 575 -14.17 -19.28 -6.37
C ILE A 575 -13.03 -19.47 -5.37
N ALA A 576 -12.80 -20.71 -4.88
CA ALA A 576 -11.75 -21.01 -3.93
C ALA A 576 -10.35 -20.73 -4.50
N ILE A 577 -10.11 -21.16 -5.75
CA ILE A 577 -8.84 -20.88 -6.43
C ILE A 577 -8.65 -19.36 -6.60
N ALA A 578 -9.67 -18.65 -7.11
CA ALA A 578 -9.59 -17.20 -7.28
C ALA A 578 -9.36 -16.46 -5.96
N ALA A 579 -9.94 -16.94 -4.84
CA ALA A 579 -9.79 -16.32 -3.52
C ALA A 579 -8.41 -16.59 -2.88
N THR A 580 -7.75 -17.71 -3.22
CA THR A 580 -6.52 -18.13 -2.54
C THR A 580 -5.26 -17.95 -3.39
N GLU A 581 -5.39 -17.94 -4.70
CA GLU A 581 -4.25 -17.88 -5.63
C GLU A 581 -3.32 -16.70 -5.37
N GLN A 582 -3.87 -15.53 -5.10
CA GLN A 582 -3.10 -14.31 -4.85
C GLN A 582 -2.91 -14.01 -3.35
N LEU A 583 -3.23 -14.95 -2.46
CA LEU A 583 -3.10 -14.73 -1.02
C LEU A 583 -1.63 -14.50 -0.65
N ALA A 584 -1.35 -13.32 -0.07
CA ALA A 584 -0.04 -12.93 0.43
C ALA A 584 -0.02 -12.77 1.98
N ALA A 585 -1.18 -12.90 2.62
CA ALA A 585 -1.27 -12.83 4.08
C ALA A 585 -0.54 -14.01 4.78
N PRO A 586 0.00 -13.82 5.99
CA PRO A 586 -0.09 -12.60 6.82
C PRO A 586 0.79 -11.46 6.29
N VAL A 587 0.24 -10.25 6.36
CA VAL A 587 0.91 -9.02 5.92
C VAL A 587 1.63 -8.39 7.11
N GLY A 588 2.83 -7.86 6.90
CA GLY A 588 3.56 -7.12 7.93
C GLY A 588 2.92 -5.77 8.21
N TYR A 589 2.62 -5.48 9.47
CA TYR A 589 2.18 -4.18 9.98
C TYR A 589 3.08 -3.75 11.14
N ARG A 590 3.13 -2.45 11.38
CA ARG A 590 3.74 -1.85 12.58
C ARG A 590 2.64 -1.29 13.47
N ARG A 591 2.91 -1.28 14.78
CA ARG A 591 2.01 -0.67 15.74
C ARG A 591 2.18 0.84 15.72
N PHE A 592 1.06 1.55 15.80
CA PHE A 592 0.98 2.98 16.02
C PHE A 592 0.34 3.23 17.39
N ASP A 593 1.10 3.80 18.32
CA ASP A 593 0.68 3.94 19.72
C ASP A 593 -0.12 5.24 19.98
N GLY A 594 -0.52 5.92 18.91
CA GLY A 594 -1.28 7.16 18.99
C GLY A 594 -0.41 8.42 18.88
N ILE A 595 -1.05 9.57 18.96
CA ILE A 595 -0.39 10.88 18.93
C ILE A 595 -0.14 11.35 20.34
N ALA A 596 1.09 11.76 20.63
CA ALA A 596 1.52 12.19 21.96
C ALA A 596 0.66 13.37 22.50
N PRO A 597 0.30 13.38 23.80
CA PRO A 597 -0.55 14.44 24.36
C PRO A 597 0.05 15.84 24.27
N VAL A 598 1.37 15.98 24.18
CA VAL A 598 2.07 17.29 24.08
C VAL A 598 1.56 18.15 22.92
N TYR A 599 1.08 17.54 21.82
CA TYR A 599 0.53 18.28 20.69
C TYR A 599 -0.77 19.06 21.01
N ARG A 600 -1.48 18.69 22.10
CA ARG A 600 -2.68 19.41 22.56
C ARG A 600 -2.35 20.72 23.28
N HIS A 601 -1.10 20.90 23.70
CA HIS A 601 -0.64 22.10 24.39
C HIS A 601 -0.26 23.24 23.43
N LEU A 602 -0.27 22.98 22.10
CA LEU A 602 -0.04 24.03 21.12
C LEU A 602 -1.19 25.04 21.14
N PRO A 603 -0.91 26.37 21.29
CA PRO A 603 -1.93 27.40 21.31
C PRO A 603 -2.79 27.41 20.04
N GLN A 604 -4.10 27.61 20.21
CA GLN A 604 -5.05 27.63 19.11
C GLN A 604 -5.30 29.02 18.52
N THR A 605 -4.34 29.93 18.66
CA THR A 605 -4.43 31.31 18.12
C THR A 605 -4.11 31.32 16.61
N PRO A 606 -4.70 32.26 15.83
CA PRO A 606 -4.48 32.31 14.38
C PRO A 606 -3.01 32.44 13.97
N ASP A 607 -2.20 33.13 14.78
CA ASP A 607 -0.79 33.41 14.51
C ASP A 607 0.14 32.24 14.90
N THR A 608 -0.42 31.15 15.42
CA THR A 608 0.40 29.99 15.81
C THR A 608 0.88 29.22 14.58
N VAL A 609 2.21 29.16 14.43
CA VAL A 609 2.92 28.36 13.42
C VAL A 609 3.92 27.49 14.14
N ALA A 610 3.92 26.19 13.86
CA ALA A 610 4.81 25.23 14.48
C ALA A 610 5.86 24.68 13.51
N VAL A 611 6.95 24.19 14.06
CA VAL A 611 7.94 23.37 13.38
C VAL A 611 8.30 22.17 14.24
N GLU A 612 8.58 21.05 13.60
CA GLU A 612 9.09 19.83 14.24
C GLU A 612 10.55 19.62 13.87
N ILE A 613 11.36 19.31 14.86
CA ILE A 613 12.81 19.07 14.78
C ILE A 613 13.10 17.65 15.28
N PRO A 614 13.94 16.88 14.51
CA PRO A 614 14.80 17.28 13.39
C PRO A 614 14.02 17.59 12.10
N PHE A 615 14.49 18.61 11.38
CA PHE A 615 13.92 18.93 10.06
C PHE A 615 14.68 18.14 8.98
N TYR A 616 14.09 17.04 8.52
CA TYR A 616 14.73 16.13 7.56
C TYR A 616 14.85 16.73 6.16
N GLY A 617 15.99 16.51 5.52
CA GLY A 617 16.21 16.88 4.13
C GLY A 617 15.50 15.96 3.13
N SER A 618 15.71 16.22 1.83
CA SER A 618 15.00 15.55 0.73
C SER A 618 15.12 14.02 0.72
N HIS A 619 16.27 13.47 1.12
CA HIS A 619 16.51 12.01 1.14
C HIS A 619 15.66 11.30 2.21
N ASN A 620 15.33 12.01 3.28
CA ASN A 620 14.57 11.50 4.41
C ASN A 620 13.24 12.26 4.62
N ALA A 621 12.76 12.97 3.61
CA ALA A 621 11.54 13.79 3.70
C ALA A 621 10.30 13.02 4.15
N GLN A 622 10.25 11.69 3.90
CA GLN A 622 9.15 10.82 4.34
C GLN A 622 9.00 10.78 5.87
N HIS A 623 10.01 11.15 6.66
CA HIS A 623 9.92 11.23 8.12
C HIS A 623 8.94 12.33 8.57
N HIS A 624 8.77 13.39 7.78
CA HIS A 624 7.78 14.43 8.06
C HIS A 624 6.33 13.94 8.05
N ALA A 625 6.05 12.75 7.46
CA ALA A 625 4.68 12.19 7.45
C ALA A 625 4.14 11.93 8.88
N VAL A 626 5.02 11.57 9.82
CA VAL A 626 4.65 11.44 11.25
C VAL A 626 4.23 12.78 11.81
N TYR A 627 5.01 13.83 11.55
CA TYR A 627 4.72 15.20 12.00
C TYR A 627 3.41 15.75 11.43
N MET A 628 3.16 15.45 10.16
CA MET A 628 1.89 15.79 9.51
C MET A 628 0.72 15.08 10.21
N LEU A 629 0.85 13.79 10.50
CA LEU A 629 -0.19 13.05 11.22
C LEU A 629 -0.40 13.61 12.64
N ASN A 630 0.67 13.95 13.36
CA ASN A 630 0.60 14.58 14.67
C ASN A 630 -0.14 15.93 14.62
N SER A 631 0.02 16.70 13.54
CA SER A 631 -0.64 17.99 13.35
C SER A 631 -2.18 17.89 13.26
N THR A 632 -2.74 16.70 13.07
CA THR A 632 -4.20 16.48 13.09
C THR A 632 -4.86 16.76 14.43
N VAL A 633 -4.07 16.83 15.51
CA VAL A 633 -4.54 17.19 16.85
C VAL A 633 -4.81 18.69 16.98
N HIS A 634 -4.01 19.53 16.32
CA HIS A 634 -4.08 20.99 16.48
C HIS A 634 -4.46 21.75 15.20
N TRP A 635 -4.23 21.17 14.01
CA TRP A 635 -4.51 21.77 12.69
C TRP A 635 -3.85 23.13 12.44
N ARG A 636 -2.87 23.53 13.25
CA ARG A 636 -2.09 24.75 13.01
C ARG A 636 -1.10 24.52 11.88
N PRO A 637 -0.76 25.59 11.12
CA PRO A 637 0.27 25.48 10.09
C PRO A 637 1.58 24.95 10.66
N ILE A 638 2.19 24.00 9.93
CA ILE A 638 3.53 23.49 10.23
C ILE A 638 4.47 23.78 9.08
N LEU A 639 5.74 24.09 9.43
CA LEU A 639 6.80 24.33 8.45
C LEU A 639 7.17 23.05 7.70
N ASN A 640 7.04 21.92 8.39
CA ASN A 640 7.32 20.58 7.90
C ASN A 640 6.31 20.14 6.82
N GLY A 641 6.72 19.16 6.00
CA GLY A 641 5.83 18.57 5.04
C GLY A 641 6.48 17.42 4.26
N TYR A 642 5.66 16.49 3.83
CA TYR A 642 5.99 15.40 2.92
C TYR A 642 4.88 15.27 1.89
N SER A 643 5.24 15.19 0.63
CA SER A 643 4.28 15.06 -0.46
C SER A 643 4.95 14.51 -1.72
N GLY A 644 4.18 14.31 -2.79
CA GLY A 644 4.71 13.92 -4.11
C GLY A 644 5.69 14.94 -4.70
N PHE A 645 5.57 16.21 -4.33
CA PHE A 645 6.51 17.30 -4.62
C PHE A 645 6.86 18.05 -3.33
N GLN A 646 8.06 18.61 -3.27
CA GLN A 646 8.49 19.52 -2.23
C GLN A 646 8.73 20.91 -2.86
N PRO A 647 8.25 22.00 -2.23
CA PRO A 647 8.49 23.36 -2.72
C PRO A 647 9.93 23.81 -2.46
N ALA A 648 10.37 24.85 -3.17
CA ALA A 648 11.72 25.39 -2.99
C ALA A 648 12.01 25.89 -1.55
N SER A 649 10.98 26.34 -0.84
CA SER A 649 11.05 26.72 0.59
C SER A 649 11.46 25.54 1.48
N PHE A 650 10.98 24.32 1.18
CA PHE A 650 11.36 23.11 1.92
C PHE A 650 12.88 22.87 1.90
N TYR A 651 13.51 22.97 0.74
CA TYR A 651 14.95 22.72 0.60
C TYR A 651 15.77 23.79 1.34
N ARG A 652 15.34 25.07 1.26
CA ARG A 652 15.99 26.17 2.00
C ARG A 652 15.87 25.97 3.52
N ASN A 653 14.68 25.56 3.97
CA ASN A 653 14.44 25.31 5.40
C ASN A 653 15.25 24.12 5.90
N ALA A 654 15.33 23.02 5.12
CA ALA A 654 16.13 21.85 5.45
C ALA A 654 17.62 22.20 5.64
N GLU A 655 18.17 23.02 4.74
CA GLU A 655 19.55 23.50 4.85
C GLU A 655 19.76 24.42 6.05
N ALA A 656 18.82 25.35 6.29
CA ALA A 656 18.94 26.31 7.38
C ALA A 656 18.76 25.71 8.79
N LEU A 657 17.98 24.61 8.88
CA LEU A 657 17.67 23.96 10.16
C LEU A 657 18.52 22.73 10.44
N ALA A 658 19.49 22.40 9.56
CA ALA A 658 20.33 21.21 9.71
C ALA A 658 21.14 21.19 11.02
N GLU A 659 21.62 22.35 11.47
CA GLU A 659 22.44 22.51 12.68
C GLU A 659 21.63 23.08 13.88
N PHE A 660 20.31 22.92 13.86
CA PHE A 660 19.47 23.42 14.95
C PHE A 660 19.91 22.90 16.34
N PRO A 661 19.87 23.74 17.41
CA PRO A 661 19.65 25.17 17.39
C PRO A 661 21.00 25.93 17.24
N ASP A 662 21.13 26.65 16.16
CA ASP A 662 22.23 27.60 15.93
C ASP A 662 21.67 28.97 15.52
N ALA A 663 22.54 29.99 15.40
CA ALA A 663 22.12 31.35 15.07
C ALA A 663 21.37 31.43 13.72
N ARG A 664 21.77 30.63 12.72
CA ARG A 664 21.14 30.58 11.38
C ARG A 664 19.74 30.00 11.46
N SER A 665 19.58 28.89 12.16
CA SER A 665 18.28 28.23 12.31
C SER A 665 17.30 29.12 13.09
N MET A 666 17.75 29.74 14.18
CA MET A 666 16.92 30.63 15.00
C MET A 666 16.49 31.89 14.21
N ALA A 667 17.41 32.49 13.43
CA ALA A 667 17.07 33.62 12.54
C ALA A 667 16.05 33.21 11.46
N THR A 668 16.22 32.02 10.85
CA THR A 668 15.31 31.50 9.84
C THR A 668 13.91 31.26 10.43
N LEU A 669 13.78 30.64 11.59
CA LEU A 669 12.50 30.42 12.25
C LEU A 669 11.75 31.73 12.54
N ARG A 670 12.46 32.76 13.00
CA ARG A 670 11.88 34.10 13.23
C ARG A 670 11.43 34.76 11.91
N GLN A 671 12.28 34.69 10.88
CA GLN A 671 11.99 35.27 9.58
C GLN A 671 10.74 34.63 8.92
N VAL A 672 10.57 33.32 9.04
CA VAL A 672 9.40 32.60 8.51
C VAL A 672 8.15 32.81 9.37
N GLY A 673 8.30 33.26 10.61
CA GLY A 673 7.18 33.49 11.52
C GLY A 673 6.78 32.27 12.36
N VAL A 674 7.70 31.33 12.57
CA VAL A 674 7.47 30.20 13.49
C VAL A 674 7.35 30.75 14.93
N THR A 675 6.41 30.20 15.66
CA THR A 675 6.13 30.58 17.05
C THR A 675 6.44 29.49 18.06
N HIS A 676 6.33 28.22 17.63
CA HIS A 676 6.52 27.06 18.50
C HIS A 676 7.36 25.99 17.81
N VAL A 677 8.15 25.28 18.60
CA VAL A 677 9.06 24.23 18.14
C VAL A 677 8.82 22.96 18.94
N PHE A 678 8.44 21.88 18.27
CA PHE A 678 8.48 20.55 18.84
C PHE A 678 9.86 19.95 18.58
N VAL A 679 10.50 19.44 19.61
CA VAL A 679 11.83 18.82 19.51
C VAL A 679 11.76 17.38 19.96
N HIS A 680 12.10 16.45 19.06
CA HIS A 680 12.24 15.02 19.33
C HIS A 680 13.67 14.75 19.80
N THR A 681 13.87 14.73 21.11
CA THR A 681 15.20 14.71 21.72
C THR A 681 15.96 13.39 21.51
N ASP A 682 15.26 12.30 21.31
CA ASP A 682 15.80 10.97 20.96
C ASP A 682 16.35 10.89 19.52
N GLU A 683 15.95 11.83 18.66
CA GLU A 683 16.41 11.90 17.26
C GLU A 683 17.51 12.96 17.07
N LEU A 684 17.94 13.66 18.14
CA LEU A 684 18.99 14.68 18.09
C LEU A 684 20.36 14.12 18.50
N SER A 685 21.40 14.65 17.87
CA SER A 685 22.78 14.36 18.28
C SER A 685 23.08 14.95 19.69
N PRO A 686 24.02 14.35 20.45
CA PRO A 686 24.43 14.90 21.74
C PRO A 686 24.87 16.35 21.67
N ALA A 687 25.54 16.78 20.59
CA ALA A 687 25.94 18.14 20.36
C ALA A 687 24.74 19.10 20.20
N ALA A 688 23.72 18.69 19.47
CA ALA A 688 22.48 19.47 19.31
C ALA A 688 21.70 19.55 20.63
N LEU A 689 21.68 18.51 21.44
CA LEU A 689 21.08 18.50 22.77
C LEU A 689 21.83 19.47 23.72
N GLY A 690 23.18 19.52 23.66
CA GLY A 690 23.98 20.49 24.40
C GLY A 690 23.62 21.94 24.03
N ARG A 691 23.60 22.26 22.74
CA ARG A 691 23.17 23.59 22.26
C ARG A 691 21.73 23.94 22.67
N LEU A 692 20.83 22.94 22.64
CA LEU A 692 19.43 23.13 23.06
C LEU A 692 19.32 23.51 24.55
N ALA A 693 20.18 22.94 25.40
CA ALA A 693 20.19 23.25 26.81
C ALA A 693 20.76 24.66 27.10
N GLU A 694 21.63 25.18 26.24
CA GLU A 694 22.30 26.46 26.41
C GLU A 694 21.53 27.65 25.78
N THR A 695 20.62 27.37 24.84
CA THR A 695 19.94 28.45 24.13
C THR A 695 18.89 29.15 24.97
N SER A 696 18.95 30.48 25.01
CA SER A 696 17.95 31.36 25.65
C SER A 696 16.80 31.75 24.71
N ASP A 697 16.91 31.41 23.41
CA ASP A 697 15.93 31.75 22.38
C ASP A 697 14.64 30.93 22.46
N LEU A 698 14.68 29.80 23.17
CA LEU A 698 13.59 28.86 23.33
C LEU A 698 13.11 28.79 24.77
N GLU A 699 11.84 29.06 24.99
CA GLU A 699 11.17 28.94 26.29
C GLU A 699 10.46 27.59 26.35
N HIS A 700 10.84 26.72 27.29
CA HIS A 700 10.21 25.44 27.49
C HIS A 700 8.74 25.61 27.92
N VAL A 701 7.83 24.88 27.27
CA VAL A 701 6.39 24.90 27.55
C VAL A 701 5.95 23.59 28.21
N GLU A 702 6.26 22.44 27.58
CA GLU A 702 5.78 21.14 28.03
C GLU A 702 6.72 20.02 27.53
N THR A 703 6.72 18.89 28.25
CA THR A 703 7.45 17.66 27.84
C THR A 703 6.56 16.44 27.96
N PHE A 704 6.60 15.57 26.98
CA PHE A 704 6.00 14.24 27.04
C PHE A 704 6.94 13.22 26.40
N GLY A 705 7.49 12.32 27.23
CA GLY A 705 8.51 11.36 26.78
C GLY A 705 9.73 12.09 26.23
N THR A 706 10.08 11.80 24.98
CA THR A 706 11.21 12.41 24.27
C THR A 706 10.83 13.69 23.51
N ILE A 707 9.55 14.05 23.48
CA ILE A 707 9.07 15.22 22.73
C ILE A 707 8.94 16.41 23.68
N ARG A 708 9.64 17.51 23.35
CA ARG A 708 9.58 18.78 24.08
C ARG A 708 8.99 19.87 23.22
N LEU A 709 8.02 20.61 23.77
CA LEU A 709 7.44 21.79 23.15
C LEU A 709 8.13 23.04 23.70
N TYR A 710 8.59 23.88 22.80
CA TYR A 710 9.17 25.18 23.10
C TYR A 710 8.40 26.31 22.42
N ARG A 711 8.37 27.46 23.05
CA ARG A 711 7.95 28.71 22.45
C ARG A 711 9.20 29.49 22.00
N LEU A 712 9.19 29.97 20.76
CA LEU A 712 10.26 30.78 20.20
C LEU A 712 10.12 32.22 20.76
N ARG A 713 11.17 32.70 21.42
CA ARG A 713 11.23 34.09 21.88
C ARG A 713 11.43 35.02 20.68
N ARG A 714 10.65 36.13 20.67
CA ARG A 714 10.69 37.15 19.60
C ARG A 714 11.92 38.01 19.69
#